data_47693baa86f85acb43f305796cdf8b63
#
_entry.id   47693baa86f85acb43f305796cdf8b63
#
_cell.length_a   1.000
_cell.length_b   1.000
_cell.length_c   1.000
_cell.angle_alpha   90.00
_cell.angle_beta   90.00
_cell.angle_gamma   90.00
#
_symmetry.space_group_name_H-M   'P 1'
#
loop_
_entity.id
_entity.type
_entity.pdbx_description
1 polymer ?
#
loop_
_entity_poly.entity_id
_entity_poly.type
_entity_poly.pdbx_seq_one_letter_code
_entity_poly.pdbx_strand_id
1 'polypeptide(L)'
;MLHDRTDAAKHLIGKGFRIIPCRPGQKVPATVHGCKDFISDAVHVNGQFTRDENIGIVTGDGIFVIDFDQTDGPDIFEDQHGQLPPTVMVETPRGGWHYYYRAQPEREVRNSAGKIMAKVDVRGTGGYVLCPPSVVNGRPYKWVVGLSPDEIEVAVAPDWLMDIVAPVEPAAPAPTPEPAPAPRAPSAGGASAVERCRKYITKLPPAISGQGGHNQTLEAAATCYRFGLDDGDAWTLLLEYNSVCVPPWNEAELRHKLADGKKLVEAAGEFGKLRDAPPPKNSTRQNGSDQKTNEEDIHLTDVGNGIRLARRHANKIRMVAGIGWHIWDGRRWRFDDCGEVERLAKETCRAMLAEALADGTPDKKLVMHCLRSEGAARLQAMVALAASEPGITIRATELDADPWAVNVLNGILNLRDGSLRPHDPAALMAKLAPVTFDPAALCPRFDQFLGEIFQQDGSLIEYVLRLLGMCLTGDVTEQIMPIFYGEGQNGKSKLLDTVAHVLGEYAGRAPETLLAAGKRDEHPCELADLQGLRLIVASETESGARLKIQQVKKLTGETTLKARRMRENFYEFSVTHKIILQTNNKPRVPENSIAVWRRLKLVPFLRFFTAEERDPQLFEKLKAETSGILNRLLGGCIAWQKSGLVEPEAVRSATGDYRDDSDPIADFLAVCCDQVPGAWTATGTLMGAYVRHCEGGGERPIGKSQFTDALGRHGFSPRRTNHGRGWDGIQLLGAA
;
A
#
# COMPACT_ATOMS: atom_id res chain seq x y z
N MET A 1 7.07 -5.87 -43.41
CA MET A 1 6.00 -4.93 -43.79
C MET A 1 5.33 -4.48 -42.51
N LEU A 2 5.47 -3.22 -42.12
CA LEU A 2 4.74 -2.62 -41.02
C LEU A 2 3.32 -2.38 -41.49
N HIS A 3 2.43 -3.33 -41.21
CA HIS A 3 1.01 -3.07 -41.38
C HIS A 3 0.62 -1.98 -40.36
N ASP A 4 -0.02 -0.93 -40.88
CA ASP A 4 -0.64 0.11 -40.08
C ASP A 4 -1.52 -0.60 -39.04
N ARG A 5 -1.38 -0.27 -37.75
CA ARG A 5 -2.14 -0.90 -36.67
C ARG A 5 -3.64 -0.78 -36.84
N THR A 6 -4.06 0.27 -37.54
CA THR A 6 -5.44 0.51 -37.97
C THR A 6 -5.93 -0.62 -38.90
N ASP A 7 -5.10 -1.08 -39.85
CA ASP A 7 -5.46 -2.18 -40.74
C ASP A 7 -5.50 -3.51 -40.02
N ALA A 8 -4.56 -3.77 -39.11
CA ALA A 8 -4.57 -4.96 -38.25
C ALA A 8 -5.81 -4.98 -37.36
N ALA A 9 -6.21 -3.85 -36.80
CA ALA A 9 -7.41 -3.71 -35.98
C ALA A 9 -8.70 -4.04 -36.81
N LYS A 10 -8.83 -3.47 -38.03
CA LYS A 10 -9.95 -3.78 -38.94
C LYS A 10 -9.99 -5.24 -39.32
N HIS A 11 -8.82 -5.84 -39.57
CA HIS A 11 -8.70 -7.23 -39.93
C HIS A 11 -9.19 -8.15 -38.79
N LEU A 12 -8.78 -7.88 -37.53
CA LEU A 12 -9.23 -8.65 -36.37
C LEU A 12 -10.74 -8.54 -36.12
N ILE A 13 -11.32 -7.36 -36.36
CA ILE A 13 -12.79 -7.20 -36.31
C ILE A 13 -13.46 -8.05 -37.39
N GLY A 14 -12.90 -8.09 -38.61
CA GLY A 14 -13.38 -8.95 -39.70
C GLY A 14 -13.33 -10.45 -39.34
N LYS A 15 -12.46 -10.86 -38.40
CA LYS A 15 -12.38 -12.23 -37.85
C LYS A 15 -13.31 -12.45 -36.64
N GLY A 16 -14.12 -11.45 -36.26
CA GLY A 16 -15.11 -11.56 -35.20
C GLY A 16 -14.58 -11.20 -33.80
N PHE A 17 -13.39 -10.62 -33.69
CA PHE A 17 -12.87 -10.15 -32.40
C PHE A 17 -13.37 -8.74 -32.08
N ARG A 18 -13.61 -8.48 -30.78
CA ARG A 18 -13.82 -7.15 -30.24
C ARG A 18 -12.50 -6.59 -29.77
N ILE A 19 -12.19 -5.36 -30.14
CA ILE A 19 -10.88 -4.77 -29.88
C ILE A 19 -10.97 -3.46 -29.09
N ILE A 20 -9.90 -3.12 -28.41
CA ILE A 20 -9.67 -1.82 -27.76
C ILE A 20 -8.29 -1.29 -28.09
N PRO A 21 -8.13 0.05 -28.25
CA PRO A 21 -6.83 0.67 -28.27
C PRO A 21 -6.19 0.63 -26.89
N CYS A 22 -4.91 0.29 -26.84
CA CYS A 22 -4.10 0.33 -25.63
C CYS A 22 -2.92 1.27 -25.80
N ARG A 23 -2.48 1.90 -24.72
CA ARG A 23 -1.40 2.90 -24.74
C ARG A 23 -0.11 2.35 -25.35
N PRO A 24 0.62 3.16 -26.15
CA PRO A 24 1.87 2.75 -26.76
C PRO A 24 2.86 2.15 -25.75
N GLY A 25 3.42 0.99 -26.08
CA GLY A 25 4.39 0.30 -25.22
C GLY A 25 3.86 -0.29 -23.91
N GLN A 26 2.57 -0.18 -23.65
CA GLN A 26 1.92 -0.60 -22.39
C GLN A 26 0.79 -1.60 -22.64
N LYS A 27 0.34 -2.24 -21.53
CA LYS A 27 -0.85 -3.12 -21.53
C LYS A 27 -2.13 -2.39 -21.08
N VAL A 28 -2.12 -1.06 -20.93
CA VAL A 28 -3.21 -0.26 -20.37
C VAL A 28 -4.14 0.24 -21.48
N PRO A 29 -5.49 0.07 -21.36
CA PRO A 29 -6.44 0.63 -22.32
C PRO A 29 -6.26 2.15 -22.46
N ALA A 30 -6.43 2.65 -23.69
CA ALA A 30 -6.43 4.07 -24.00
C ALA A 30 -7.85 4.67 -23.94
N THR A 31 -8.86 3.87 -23.67
CA THR A 31 -10.28 4.23 -23.55
C THR A 31 -10.65 4.69 -22.14
N VAL A 32 -11.76 5.44 -22.01
CA VAL A 32 -12.20 6.03 -20.74
C VAL A 32 -12.74 4.97 -19.77
N HIS A 33 -13.52 3.97 -20.27
CA HIS A 33 -14.16 2.94 -19.46
C HIS A 33 -13.52 1.55 -19.67
N GLY A 34 -12.27 1.50 -20.17
CA GLY A 34 -11.53 0.26 -20.36
C GLY A 34 -12.17 -0.67 -21.40
N CYS A 35 -12.34 -1.96 -21.05
CA CYS A 35 -12.91 -2.97 -21.95
C CYS A 35 -14.37 -2.72 -22.36
N LYS A 36 -15.08 -1.83 -21.68
CA LYS A 36 -16.48 -1.49 -22.02
C LYS A 36 -16.59 -0.66 -23.31
N ASP A 37 -15.53 0.07 -23.67
CA ASP A 37 -15.48 0.91 -24.86
C ASP A 37 -14.88 0.13 -26.07
N PHE A 38 -15.21 -1.16 -26.18
CA PHE A 38 -14.70 -1.98 -27.27
C PHE A 38 -15.29 -1.60 -28.64
N ILE A 39 -14.52 -1.85 -29.68
CA ILE A 39 -14.90 -1.63 -31.09
C ILE A 39 -15.18 -3.00 -31.71
N SER A 40 -16.36 -3.17 -32.28
CA SER A 40 -16.80 -4.38 -32.99
C SER A 40 -17.13 -4.13 -34.46
N ASP A 41 -17.04 -2.88 -34.92
CA ASP A 41 -17.29 -2.48 -36.30
C ASP A 41 -16.06 -1.76 -36.86
N ALA A 42 -15.57 -2.23 -38.01
CA ALA A 42 -14.39 -1.72 -38.70
C ALA A 42 -14.53 -0.24 -39.10
N VAL A 43 -15.74 0.26 -39.30
CA VAL A 43 -16.01 1.67 -39.62
C VAL A 43 -15.59 2.60 -38.50
N HIS A 44 -15.73 2.16 -37.24
CA HIS A 44 -15.40 2.94 -36.05
C HIS A 44 -13.92 2.91 -35.67
N VAL A 45 -13.08 2.15 -36.34
CA VAL A 45 -11.63 2.06 -36.05
C VAL A 45 -10.92 3.36 -36.46
N ASN A 46 -11.39 4.02 -37.51
CA ASN A 46 -10.78 5.25 -38.02
C ASN A 46 -10.91 6.39 -36.98
N GLY A 47 -9.77 6.93 -36.52
CA GLY A 47 -9.72 8.03 -35.55
C GLY A 47 -9.66 7.59 -34.10
N GLN A 48 -9.85 6.29 -33.77
CA GLN A 48 -9.69 5.74 -32.44
C GLN A 48 -8.34 5.02 -32.21
N PHE A 49 -7.64 4.68 -33.31
CA PHE A 49 -6.29 4.13 -33.26
C PHE A 49 -5.30 5.12 -33.86
N THR A 50 -4.23 5.41 -33.14
CA THR A 50 -3.05 6.10 -33.64
C THR A 50 -2.00 5.09 -34.12
N ARG A 51 -0.95 5.56 -34.84
CA ARG A 51 0.09 4.67 -35.40
C ARG A 51 0.84 3.84 -34.37
N ASP A 52 0.85 4.24 -33.10
CA ASP A 52 1.70 3.64 -32.06
C ASP A 52 0.94 2.88 -30.98
N GLU A 53 -0.39 2.91 -30.99
CA GLU A 53 -1.23 2.23 -29.99
C GLU A 53 -1.19 0.71 -30.14
N ASN A 54 -1.19 0.00 -29.02
CA ASN A 54 -1.31 -1.45 -28.97
C ASN A 54 -2.76 -1.88 -29.16
N ILE A 55 -2.98 -3.09 -29.64
CA ILE A 55 -4.31 -3.68 -29.85
C ILE A 55 -4.59 -4.70 -28.76
N GLY A 56 -5.66 -4.47 -27.99
CA GLY A 56 -6.21 -5.43 -27.04
C GLY A 56 -7.43 -6.15 -27.66
N ILE A 57 -7.48 -7.46 -27.57
CA ILE A 57 -8.68 -8.27 -27.86
C ILE A 57 -9.47 -8.40 -26.57
N VAL A 58 -10.71 -7.94 -26.59
CA VAL A 58 -11.64 -8.01 -25.45
C VAL A 58 -12.23 -9.40 -25.38
N THR A 59 -12.17 -10.02 -24.18
CA THR A 59 -12.70 -11.33 -23.87
C THR A 59 -14.09 -11.24 -23.25
N GLY A 60 -14.83 -12.34 -23.29
CA GLY A 60 -16.25 -12.43 -22.98
C GLY A 60 -17.08 -12.61 -24.26
N ASP A 61 -18.42 -12.68 -24.14
CA ASP A 61 -19.34 -12.94 -25.27
C ASP A 61 -18.95 -14.18 -26.06
N GLY A 62 -18.66 -15.25 -25.32
CA GLY A 62 -18.29 -16.53 -25.90
C GLY A 62 -16.79 -16.69 -26.23
N ILE A 63 -15.92 -15.70 -26.03
CA ILE A 63 -14.47 -15.87 -26.21
C ILE A 63 -13.78 -15.69 -24.85
N PHE A 64 -12.88 -16.61 -24.53
CA PHE A 64 -11.97 -16.49 -23.40
C PHE A 64 -10.54 -16.86 -23.79
N VAL A 65 -9.57 -16.47 -22.97
CA VAL A 65 -8.17 -16.75 -23.21
C VAL A 65 -7.57 -17.39 -21.95
N ILE A 66 -6.78 -18.43 -22.14
CA ILE A 66 -5.89 -18.96 -21.13
C ILE A 66 -4.52 -18.31 -21.36
N ASP A 67 -4.06 -17.55 -20.38
CA ASP A 67 -2.83 -16.76 -20.41
C ASP A 67 -1.79 -17.48 -19.53
N PHE A 68 -0.81 -18.11 -20.18
CA PHE A 68 0.31 -18.78 -19.52
C PHE A 68 1.48 -17.82 -19.43
N ASP A 69 1.88 -17.45 -18.23
CA ASP A 69 3.01 -16.54 -17.98
C ASP A 69 4.38 -17.24 -18.08
N GLN A 70 4.43 -18.56 -18.32
CA GLN A 70 5.64 -19.39 -18.45
C GLN A 70 5.68 -20.12 -19.78
N THR A 71 6.90 -20.35 -20.29
CA THR A 71 7.13 -21.03 -21.59
C THR A 71 6.68 -22.49 -21.56
N ASP A 72 6.89 -23.18 -20.44
CA ASP A 72 6.51 -24.59 -20.19
C ASP A 72 5.13 -24.72 -19.53
N GLY A 73 4.43 -23.61 -19.35
CA GLY A 73 3.10 -23.59 -18.73
C GLY A 73 2.07 -24.49 -19.42
N PRO A 74 1.93 -24.44 -20.76
CA PRO A 74 1.03 -25.34 -21.48
C PRO A 74 1.36 -26.83 -21.26
N ASP A 75 2.63 -27.24 -21.34
CA ASP A 75 3.05 -28.63 -21.18
C ASP A 75 2.68 -29.14 -19.78
N ILE A 76 2.95 -28.32 -18.72
CA ILE A 76 2.59 -28.66 -17.33
C ILE A 76 1.06 -28.77 -17.16
N PHE A 77 0.31 -27.88 -17.83
CA PHE A 77 -1.14 -27.91 -17.78
C PHE A 77 -1.72 -29.14 -18.49
N GLU A 78 -1.17 -29.49 -19.65
CA GLU A 78 -1.59 -30.69 -20.43
C GLU A 78 -1.26 -31.97 -19.71
N ASP A 79 -0.14 -32.07 -19.03
CA ASP A 79 0.23 -33.22 -18.19
C ASP A 79 -0.75 -33.44 -17.03
N GLN A 80 -1.36 -32.40 -16.51
CA GLN A 80 -2.30 -32.49 -15.38
C GLN A 80 -3.76 -32.69 -15.81
N HIS A 81 -4.15 -32.16 -16.98
CA HIS A 81 -5.56 -32.01 -17.34
C HIS A 81 -5.92 -32.60 -18.70
N GLY A 82 -4.95 -32.94 -19.53
CA GLY A 82 -5.14 -33.42 -20.89
C GLY A 82 -4.78 -32.42 -21.97
N GLN A 83 -4.59 -32.90 -23.20
CA GLN A 83 -4.11 -32.08 -24.32
C GLN A 83 -5.07 -30.94 -24.67
N LEU A 84 -4.53 -29.74 -24.79
CA LEU A 84 -5.26 -28.56 -25.24
C LEU A 84 -5.55 -28.67 -26.75
N PRO A 85 -6.81 -28.51 -27.20
CA PRO A 85 -7.14 -28.51 -28.63
C PRO A 85 -6.37 -27.40 -29.37
N PRO A 86 -5.87 -27.66 -30.60
CA PRO A 86 -5.28 -26.63 -31.42
C PRO A 86 -6.23 -25.45 -31.64
N THR A 87 -5.77 -24.25 -31.39
CA THR A 87 -6.57 -23.03 -31.48
C THR A 87 -5.69 -21.83 -31.86
N VAL A 88 -6.26 -20.67 -32.00
CA VAL A 88 -5.53 -19.42 -32.19
C VAL A 88 -4.59 -19.16 -31.02
N MET A 89 -3.31 -18.89 -31.30
CA MET A 89 -2.27 -18.71 -30.29
C MET A 89 -1.38 -17.51 -30.52
N VAL A 90 -0.97 -16.87 -29.43
CA VAL A 90 -0.02 -15.75 -29.39
C VAL A 90 1.14 -16.08 -28.47
N GLU A 91 2.37 -15.86 -28.94
CA GLU A 91 3.57 -15.78 -28.13
C GLU A 91 3.67 -14.39 -27.50
N THR A 92 3.80 -14.34 -26.16
CA THR A 92 3.93 -13.08 -25.44
C THR A 92 5.39 -12.60 -25.38
N PRO A 93 5.66 -11.30 -25.20
CA PRO A 93 7.01 -10.75 -25.14
C PRO A 93 7.92 -11.32 -24.04
N ARG A 94 7.36 -12.06 -23.08
CA ARG A 94 8.08 -12.68 -21.96
C ARG A 94 8.27 -14.19 -22.12
N GLY A 95 7.88 -14.75 -23.27
CA GLY A 95 7.96 -16.19 -23.56
C GLY A 95 6.81 -17.02 -22.99
N GLY A 96 5.70 -16.39 -22.64
CA GLY A 96 4.45 -17.06 -22.28
C GLY A 96 3.51 -17.17 -23.50
N TRP A 97 2.29 -17.66 -23.28
CA TRP A 97 1.36 -18.00 -24.34
C TRP A 97 -0.05 -17.54 -24.04
N HIS A 98 -0.80 -17.05 -25.06
CA HIS A 98 -2.24 -16.86 -25.01
C HIS A 98 -2.92 -17.89 -25.91
N TYR A 99 -3.78 -18.73 -25.34
CA TYR A 99 -4.62 -19.70 -26.05
C TYR A 99 -6.05 -19.18 -26.08
N TYR A 100 -6.62 -19.00 -27.28
CA TYR A 100 -7.96 -18.45 -27.45
C TYR A 100 -8.97 -19.57 -27.63
N TYR A 101 -10.06 -19.57 -26.87
CA TYR A 101 -11.13 -20.54 -26.97
C TYR A 101 -12.50 -19.89 -27.03
N ARG A 102 -13.46 -20.57 -27.67
CA ARG A 102 -14.88 -20.25 -27.55
C ARG A 102 -15.48 -21.03 -26.40
N ALA A 103 -16.18 -20.30 -25.52
CA ALA A 103 -16.97 -20.89 -24.45
C ALA A 103 -18.25 -21.51 -25.03
N GLN A 104 -18.76 -22.53 -24.35
CA GLN A 104 -20.07 -23.10 -24.66
C GLN A 104 -21.18 -22.07 -24.33
N PRO A 105 -22.27 -21.99 -25.13
CA PRO A 105 -23.29 -20.92 -25.01
C PRO A 105 -23.92 -20.76 -23.63
N GLU A 106 -23.97 -21.83 -22.84
CA GLU A 106 -24.65 -21.88 -21.54
C GLU A 106 -23.69 -21.66 -20.35
N ARG A 107 -22.39 -21.50 -20.60
CA ARG A 107 -21.35 -21.40 -19.56
C ARG A 107 -20.54 -20.11 -19.69
N GLU A 108 -20.75 -19.18 -18.77
CA GLU A 108 -20.00 -17.95 -18.72
C GLU A 108 -18.63 -18.18 -18.08
N VAL A 109 -17.56 -17.83 -18.79
CA VAL A 109 -16.19 -17.83 -18.27
C VAL A 109 -15.87 -16.47 -17.67
N ARG A 110 -15.51 -16.41 -16.39
CA ARG A 110 -15.11 -15.19 -15.69
C ARG A 110 -13.60 -15.06 -15.59
N ASN A 111 -13.12 -13.84 -15.38
CA ASN A 111 -11.71 -13.60 -15.13
C ASN A 111 -11.25 -14.30 -13.86
N SER A 112 -10.14 -15.04 -13.95
CA SER A 112 -9.47 -15.58 -12.78
C SER A 112 -7.96 -15.51 -12.95
N ALA A 113 -7.22 -15.25 -11.88
CA ALA A 113 -5.78 -15.19 -11.87
C ALA A 113 -5.22 -16.27 -10.96
N GLY A 114 -4.40 -17.18 -11.53
CA GLY A 114 -3.73 -18.25 -10.79
C GLY A 114 -4.64 -19.25 -10.07
N LYS A 115 -5.96 -19.29 -10.38
CA LYS A 115 -6.91 -20.18 -9.68
C LYS A 115 -6.85 -21.62 -10.17
N ILE A 116 -6.63 -21.81 -11.46
CA ILE A 116 -6.59 -23.15 -12.06
C ILE A 116 -5.19 -23.77 -11.97
N MET A 117 -4.15 -22.95 -12.11
CA MET A 117 -2.75 -23.34 -11.90
C MET A 117 -1.93 -22.06 -11.61
N ALA A 118 -0.83 -22.18 -10.85
CA ALA A 118 0.07 -21.05 -10.59
C ALA A 118 0.61 -20.50 -11.92
N LYS A 119 0.55 -19.16 -12.10
CA LYS A 119 0.97 -18.42 -13.31
C LYS A 119 0.15 -18.76 -14.58
N VAL A 120 -1.07 -19.21 -14.41
CA VAL A 120 -2.06 -19.39 -15.47
C VAL A 120 -3.28 -18.57 -15.12
N ASP A 121 -3.57 -17.59 -15.97
CA ASP A 121 -4.71 -16.71 -15.83
C ASP A 121 -5.78 -17.06 -16.86
N VAL A 122 -7.05 -16.95 -16.48
CA VAL A 122 -8.16 -16.99 -17.42
C VAL A 122 -8.69 -15.59 -17.62
N ARG A 123 -8.74 -15.15 -18.87
CA ARG A 123 -9.34 -13.89 -19.29
C ARG A 123 -10.70 -14.18 -19.92
N GLY A 124 -11.76 -13.95 -19.18
CA GLY A 124 -13.15 -14.14 -19.58
C GLY A 124 -13.92 -12.84 -19.66
N THR A 125 -15.19 -12.83 -19.28
CA THR A 125 -16.08 -11.65 -19.33
C THR A 125 -15.48 -10.43 -18.65
N GLY A 126 -15.35 -9.32 -19.39
CA GLY A 126 -14.77 -8.06 -18.91
C GLY A 126 -13.25 -8.05 -18.88
N GLY A 127 -12.57 -9.05 -19.44
CA GLY A 127 -11.13 -9.10 -19.62
C GLY A 127 -10.67 -8.64 -21.01
N TYR A 128 -9.36 -8.60 -21.19
CA TYR A 128 -8.70 -8.42 -22.50
C TYR A 128 -7.27 -8.93 -22.46
N VAL A 129 -6.71 -9.22 -23.62
CA VAL A 129 -5.30 -9.56 -23.83
C VAL A 129 -4.74 -8.78 -25.00
N LEU A 130 -3.44 -8.47 -24.96
CA LEU A 130 -2.78 -7.86 -26.13
C LEU A 130 -2.51 -8.93 -27.21
N CYS A 131 -2.61 -8.51 -28.46
CA CYS A 131 -2.33 -9.35 -29.64
C CYS A 131 -1.36 -8.66 -30.60
N PRO A 132 -0.76 -9.37 -31.57
CA PRO A 132 0.01 -8.76 -32.63
C PRO A 132 -0.80 -7.75 -33.46
N PRO A 133 -0.17 -6.62 -33.88
CA PRO A 133 1.25 -6.28 -33.83
C PRO A 133 1.66 -5.43 -32.60
N SER A 134 1.07 -5.66 -31.44
CA SER A 134 1.38 -4.92 -30.23
C SER A 134 2.83 -5.13 -29.76
N VAL A 135 3.42 -4.09 -29.16
CA VAL A 135 4.78 -4.09 -28.64
C VAL A 135 4.77 -3.60 -27.19
N VAL A 136 5.41 -4.34 -26.29
CA VAL A 136 5.56 -3.94 -24.87
C VAL A 136 7.03 -4.03 -24.49
N ASN A 137 7.56 -2.96 -23.92
CA ASN A 137 9.00 -2.85 -23.56
C ASN A 137 9.95 -3.19 -24.73
N GLY A 138 9.60 -2.74 -25.94
CA GLY A 138 10.39 -2.97 -27.14
C GLY A 138 10.31 -4.40 -27.72
N ARG A 139 9.51 -5.29 -27.16
CA ARG A 139 9.34 -6.68 -27.62
C ARG A 139 7.93 -6.89 -28.16
N PRO A 140 7.76 -7.47 -29.38
CA PRO A 140 6.46 -7.66 -29.99
C PRO A 140 5.74 -8.91 -29.45
N TYR A 141 4.41 -8.87 -29.48
CA TYR A 141 3.56 -10.07 -29.50
C TYR A 141 3.62 -10.68 -30.88
N LYS A 142 3.56 -12.00 -31.00
CA LYS A 142 3.62 -12.71 -32.27
C LYS A 142 2.56 -13.79 -32.35
N TRP A 143 1.89 -13.91 -33.52
CA TRP A 143 1.10 -15.09 -33.79
C TRP A 143 2.01 -16.30 -33.90
N VAL A 144 1.59 -17.42 -33.35
CA VAL A 144 2.29 -18.69 -33.55
C VAL A 144 2.08 -19.14 -34.99
N VAL A 145 3.14 -19.53 -35.67
CA VAL A 145 3.08 -19.98 -37.08
C VAL A 145 2.14 -21.18 -37.24
N GLY A 146 1.18 -21.08 -38.16
CA GLY A 146 0.14 -22.10 -38.38
C GLY A 146 -1.07 -21.97 -37.43
N LEU A 147 -1.04 -21.03 -36.46
CA LEU A 147 -2.09 -20.84 -35.43
C LEU A 147 -2.55 -19.39 -35.32
N SER A 148 -2.38 -18.58 -36.36
CA SER A 148 -2.96 -17.24 -36.44
C SER A 148 -4.45 -17.28 -36.81
N PRO A 149 -5.21 -16.20 -36.57
CA PRO A 149 -6.62 -16.13 -36.98
C PRO A 149 -6.88 -16.28 -38.50
N ASP A 150 -5.83 -16.22 -39.31
CA ASP A 150 -5.90 -16.44 -40.76
C ASP A 150 -5.71 -17.89 -41.13
N GLU A 151 -5.10 -18.67 -40.26
CA GLU A 151 -4.69 -20.08 -40.52
C GLU A 151 -5.59 -21.08 -39.79
N ILE A 152 -6.16 -20.72 -38.64
CA ILE A 152 -7.03 -21.56 -37.82
C ILE A 152 -8.18 -20.76 -37.20
N GLU A 153 -9.33 -21.39 -37.01
CA GLU A 153 -10.43 -20.81 -36.27
C GLU A 153 -10.22 -20.97 -34.75
N VAL A 154 -10.83 -20.04 -33.98
CA VAL A 154 -10.86 -20.16 -32.51
C VAL A 154 -11.65 -21.41 -32.13
N ALA A 155 -11.00 -22.41 -31.56
CA ALA A 155 -11.59 -23.69 -31.19
C ALA A 155 -12.66 -23.57 -30.09
N VAL A 156 -13.69 -24.41 -30.15
CA VAL A 156 -14.63 -24.54 -29.01
C VAL A 156 -13.95 -25.31 -27.90
N ALA A 157 -14.02 -24.77 -26.68
CA ALA A 157 -13.46 -25.44 -25.52
C ALA A 157 -14.18 -26.77 -25.23
N PRO A 158 -13.46 -27.88 -25.04
CA PRO A 158 -14.05 -29.13 -24.66
C PRO A 158 -14.63 -29.08 -23.24
N ASP A 159 -15.54 -30.03 -22.93
CA ASP A 159 -16.23 -30.06 -21.64
C ASP A 159 -15.27 -30.09 -20.47
N TRP A 160 -14.23 -30.91 -20.52
CA TRP A 160 -13.24 -30.99 -19.45
C TRP A 160 -12.53 -29.65 -19.18
N LEU A 161 -12.23 -28.86 -20.24
CA LEU A 161 -11.62 -27.54 -20.09
C LEU A 161 -12.62 -26.55 -19.52
N MET A 162 -13.88 -26.61 -19.96
CA MET A 162 -14.96 -25.80 -19.39
C MET A 162 -15.21 -26.12 -17.92
N ASP A 163 -15.07 -27.38 -17.49
CA ASP A 163 -15.22 -27.79 -16.09
C ASP A 163 -14.12 -27.19 -15.19
N ILE A 164 -12.93 -26.92 -15.76
CA ILE A 164 -11.82 -26.24 -15.06
C ILE A 164 -12.01 -24.75 -15.03
N VAL A 165 -12.33 -24.10 -16.16
CA VAL A 165 -12.37 -22.64 -16.27
C VAL A 165 -13.70 -22.02 -15.82
N ALA A 166 -14.80 -22.78 -15.88
CA ALA A 166 -16.15 -22.41 -15.47
C ALA A 166 -16.88 -23.60 -14.82
N PRO A 167 -16.43 -24.09 -13.64
CA PRO A 167 -17.05 -25.21 -12.96
C PRO A 167 -18.54 -24.94 -12.69
N VAL A 168 -19.38 -25.91 -13.03
CA VAL A 168 -20.80 -25.85 -12.67
C VAL A 168 -20.89 -26.17 -11.18
N GLU A 169 -21.24 -25.23 -10.35
CA GLU A 169 -21.60 -25.53 -8.96
C GLU A 169 -22.80 -26.50 -9.01
N PRO A 170 -22.75 -27.66 -8.32
CA PRO A 170 -23.89 -28.54 -8.25
C PRO A 170 -25.07 -27.76 -7.66
N ALA A 171 -26.15 -27.70 -8.44
CA ALA A 171 -27.39 -27.10 -7.98
C ALA A 171 -27.80 -27.80 -6.68
N ALA A 172 -27.91 -27.02 -5.58
CA ALA A 172 -28.49 -27.54 -4.36
C ALA A 172 -29.84 -28.16 -4.70
N PRO A 173 -30.16 -29.36 -4.18
CA PRO A 173 -31.43 -30.03 -4.51
C PRO A 173 -32.56 -29.07 -4.19
N ALA A 174 -33.42 -28.82 -5.15
CA ALA A 174 -34.60 -27.98 -5.01
C ALA A 174 -35.40 -28.42 -3.77
N PRO A 175 -35.73 -27.52 -2.83
CA PRO A 175 -36.61 -27.93 -1.75
C PRO A 175 -37.97 -28.29 -2.31
N THR A 176 -38.43 -29.48 -1.97
CA THR A 176 -39.81 -29.94 -2.24
C THR A 176 -40.77 -28.89 -1.72
N PRO A 177 -41.77 -28.46 -2.50
CA PRO A 177 -42.70 -27.43 -2.04
C PRO A 177 -43.56 -27.99 -0.92
N GLU A 178 -43.31 -27.50 0.32
CA GLU A 178 -44.33 -27.61 1.38
C GLU A 178 -45.52 -26.68 1.06
N PRO A 179 -46.75 -27.14 1.32
CA PRO A 179 -47.93 -26.36 1.00
C PRO A 179 -47.95 -25.05 1.83
N ALA A 180 -48.23 -23.95 1.14
CA ALA A 180 -48.31 -22.62 1.71
C ALA A 180 -49.29 -22.59 2.90
N PRO A 181 -48.92 -22.06 4.07
CA PRO A 181 -49.87 -21.80 5.14
C PRO A 181 -50.81 -20.65 4.74
N ALA A 182 -52.07 -20.87 4.97
CA ALA A 182 -53.15 -19.91 4.72
C ALA A 182 -52.89 -18.56 5.42
N PRO A 183 -53.38 -17.43 4.85
CA PRO A 183 -53.14 -16.09 5.38
C PRO A 183 -53.80 -15.93 6.75
N ARG A 184 -52.98 -15.69 7.78
CA ARG A 184 -53.44 -15.27 9.10
C ARG A 184 -53.81 -13.79 9.05
N ALA A 185 -54.98 -13.50 9.56
CA ALA A 185 -55.51 -12.14 9.73
C ALA A 185 -54.60 -11.24 10.58
N PRO A 186 -54.58 -9.91 10.35
CA PRO A 186 -53.66 -8.99 11.01
C PRO A 186 -53.99 -8.87 12.51
N SER A 187 -53.02 -9.13 13.37
CA SER A 187 -53.13 -8.79 14.79
C SER A 187 -52.90 -7.28 14.97
N ALA A 188 -53.92 -6.62 15.51
CA ALA A 188 -53.87 -5.21 15.88
C ALA A 188 -52.85 -4.94 16.99
N GLY A 189 -51.97 -3.92 16.80
CA GLY A 189 -51.22 -3.34 17.91
C GLY A 189 -49.69 -3.25 17.77
N GLY A 190 -49.13 -3.26 16.56
CA GLY A 190 -47.68 -3.02 16.36
C GLY A 190 -47.40 -1.92 15.32
N ALA A 191 -46.31 -1.17 15.49
CA ALA A 191 -45.81 -0.19 14.50
C ALA A 191 -45.80 -0.79 13.09
N SER A 192 -46.24 -0.02 12.06
CA SER A 192 -46.35 -0.50 10.68
C SER A 192 -44.99 -1.02 10.18
N ALA A 193 -44.98 -1.93 9.20
CA ALA A 193 -43.73 -2.47 8.61
C ALA A 193 -42.84 -1.33 8.11
N VAL A 194 -43.43 -0.26 7.58
CA VAL A 194 -42.74 0.96 7.13
C VAL A 194 -42.00 1.66 8.28
N GLU A 195 -42.67 1.85 9.43
CA GLU A 195 -42.02 2.51 10.60
C GLU A 195 -40.91 1.68 11.21
N ARG A 196 -41.06 0.36 11.20
CA ARG A 196 -39.97 -0.53 11.67
C ARG A 196 -38.80 -0.53 10.71
N CYS A 197 -39.04 -0.55 9.41
CA CYS A 197 -38.02 -0.44 8.38
C CYS A 197 -37.29 0.91 8.47
N ARG A 198 -38.02 2.03 8.66
CA ARG A 198 -37.43 3.36 8.87
C ARG A 198 -36.48 3.35 10.05
N LYS A 199 -36.85 2.82 11.21
CA LYS A 199 -35.98 2.70 12.38
C LYS A 199 -34.77 1.82 12.15
N TYR A 200 -34.83 0.90 11.22
CA TYR A 200 -33.70 0.04 10.86
C TYR A 200 -32.74 0.77 9.91
N ILE A 201 -33.26 1.41 8.87
CA ILE A 201 -32.46 2.14 7.86
C ILE A 201 -31.72 3.34 8.47
N THR A 202 -32.33 4.06 9.42
CA THR A 202 -31.69 5.17 10.13
C THR A 202 -30.49 4.76 10.97
N LYS A 203 -30.29 3.45 11.22
CA LYS A 203 -29.10 2.92 11.92
C LYS A 203 -28.01 2.47 10.96
N LEU A 204 -28.29 2.40 9.66
CA LEU A 204 -27.27 2.08 8.67
C LEU A 204 -26.31 3.28 8.51
N PRO A 205 -25.00 3.04 8.34
CA PRO A 205 -24.06 4.12 8.11
C PRO A 205 -24.40 4.84 6.79
N PRO A 206 -24.27 6.17 6.71
CA PRO A 206 -24.51 6.91 5.49
C PRO A 206 -23.52 6.49 4.39
N ALA A 207 -23.98 6.47 3.15
CA ALA A 207 -23.13 6.19 2.02
C ALA A 207 -22.18 7.38 1.75
N ILE A 208 -20.87 7.13 1.78
CA ILE A 208 -19.82 8.13 1.51
C ILE A 208 -19.09 7.73 0.23
N SER A 209 -18.94 8.68 -0.71
CA SER A 209 -18.22 8.46 -1.95
C SER A 209 -16.76 8.05 -1.67
N GLY A 210 -16.30 6.99 -2.35
CA GLY A 210 -14.94 6.45 -2.13
C GLY A 210 -14.79 5.49 -0.93
N GLN A 211 -15.82 5.32 -0.07
CA GLN A 211 -15.78 4.44 1.11
C GLN A 211 -16.82 3.29 1.05
N GLY A 212 -17.05 2.73 -0.13
CA GLY A 212 -17.99 1.62 -0.30
C GLY A 212 -19.48 2.04 -0.29
N GLY A 213 -19.78 3.33 -0.50
CA GLY A 213 -21.14 3.89 -0.49
C GLY A 213 -22.13 3.19 -1.42
N HIS A 214 -21.61 2.58 -2.49
CA HIS A 214 -22.39 1.79 -3.44
C HIS A 214 -23.08 0.57 -2.81
N ASN A 215 -22.35 -0.14 -1.95
CA ASN A 215 -22.86 -1.32 -1.23
C ASN A 215 -23.78 -0.92 -0.07
N GLN A 216 -23.52 0.20 0.60
CA GLN A 216 -24.34 0.70 1.70
C GLN A 216 -25.74 1.12 1.21
N THR A 217 -25.81 1.82 0.07
CA THR A 217 -27.10 2.20 -0.53
C THR A 217 -27.86 0.99 -1.07
N LEU A 218 -27.14 0.00 -1.64
CA LEU A 218 -27.76 -1.26 -2.08
C LEU A 218 -28.36 -2.04 -0.90
N GLU A 219 -27.67 -2.10 0.24
CA GLU A 219 -28.14 -2.77 1.45
C GLU A 219 -29.35 -2.03 2.06
N ALA A 220 -29.37 -0.69 2.03
CA ALA A 220 -30.53 0.08 2.45
C ALA A 220 -31.77 -0.23 1.57
N ALA A 221 -31.59 -0.31 0.24
CA ALA A 221 -32.63 -0.69 -0.70
C ALA A 221 -33.12 -2.13 -0.48
N ALA A 222 -32.20 -3.09 -0.34
CA ALA A 222 -32.52 -4.50 -0.07
C ALA A 222 -33.27 -4.67 1.26
N THR A 223 -32.90 -3.90 2.27
CA THR A 223 -33.59 -3.91 3.58
C THR A 223 -35.04 -3.56 3.47
N CYS A 224 -35.42 -2.57 2.63
CA CYS A 224 -36.86 -2.23 2.42
C CYS A 224 -37.64 -3.45 1.95
N TYR A 225 -37.13 -4.21 1.01
CA TYR A 225 -37.80 -5.41 0.48
C TYR A 225 -37.75 -6.60 1.43
N ARG A 226 -36.72 -6.73 2.27
CA ARG A 226 -36.73 -7.73 3.37
C ARG A 226 -37.84 -7.43 4.42
N PHE A 227 -38.24 -6.18 4.59
CA PHE A 227 -39.43 -5.83 5.39
C PHE A 227 -40.75 -6.04 4.64
N GLY A 228 -40.70 -6.43 3.36
CA GLY A 228 -41.88 -6.69 2.54
C GLY A 228 -42.61 -5.42 2.10
N LEU A 229 -41.88 -4.31 1.95
CA LEU A 229 -42.44 -3.04 1.48
C LEU A 229 -42.67 -3.07 -0.03
N ASP A 230 -43.65 -2.35 -0.51
CA ASP A 230 -43.83 -2.09 -1.93
C ASP A 230 -42.81 -1.05 -2.47
N ASP A 231 -42.79 -0.88 -3.80
CA ASP A 231 -41.84 0.01 -4.47
C ASP A 231 -42.01 1.49 -4.06
N GLY A 232 -43.23 1.92 -3.70
CA GLY A 232 -43.54 3.30 -3.28
C GLY A 232 -43.02 3.61 -1.87
N ASP A 233 -43.28 2.72 -0.93
CA ASP A 233 -42.83 2.84 0.45
C ASP A 233 -41.28 2.68 0.51
N ALA A 234 -40.72 1.73 -0.24
CA ALA A 234 -39.30 1.52 -0.34
C ALA A 234 -38.57 2.73 -0.95
N TRP A 235 -39.15 3.35 -1.97
CA TRP A 235 -38.62 4.57 -2.57
C TRP A 235 -38.61 5.73 -1.57
N THR A 236 -39.67 5.93 -0.83
CA THR A 236 -39.78 7.00 0.17
C THR A 236 -38.69 6.87 1.24
N LEU A 237 -38.48 5.66 1.77
CA LEU A 237 -37.45 5.42 2.79
C LEU A 237 -36.03 5.53 2.24
N LEU A 238 -35.85 5.16 0.98
CA LEU A 238 -34.52 5.29 0.33
C LEU A 238 -34.17 6.74 0.04
N LEU A 239 -35.15 7.60 -0.25
CA LEU A 239 -34.96 9.06 -0.35
C LEU A 239 -34.59 9.67 1.02
N GLU A 240 -35.23 9.24 2.10
CA GLU A 240 -34.89 9.66 3.47
C GLU A 240 -33.42 9.26 3.79
N TYR A 241 -33.02 8.04 3.46
CA TYR A 241 -31.64 7.59 3.63
C TYR A 241 -30.65 8.39 2.77
N ASN A 242 -31.01 8.74 1.54
CA ASN A 242 -30.17 9.51 0.63
C ASN A 242 -29.84 10.92 1.14
N SER A 243 -30.72 11.50 1.97
CA SER A 243 -30.51 12.85 2.53
C SER A 243 -29.27 12.93 3.45
N VAL A 244 -28.81 11.81 4.00
CA VAL A 244 -27.62 11.73 4.87
C VAL A 244 -26.38 11.19 4.14
N CYS A 245 -26.49 10.84 2.84
CA CYS A 245 -25.37 10.39 2.02
C CYS A 245 -24.48 11.55 1.55
N VAL A 246 -23.18 11.32 1.39
CA VAL A 246 -22.23 12.37 1.01
C VAL A 246 -21.34 11.93 -0.18
N PRO A 247 -21.52 12.57 -1.37
CA PRO A 247 -22.63 13.40 -1.78
C PRO A 247 -23.93 12.57 -1.93
N PRO A 248 -25.11 13.18 -1.88
CA PRO A 248 -26.36 12.47 -2.16
C PRO A 248 -26.38 11.93 -3.61
N TRP A 249 -26.94 10.75 -3.79
CA TRP A 249 -27.15 10.14 -5.10
C TRP A 249 -28.16 10.91 -5.92
N ASN A 250 -27.99 10.99 -7.23
CA ASN A 250 -29.02 11.51 -8.11
C ASN A 250 -30.19 10.52 -8.24
N GLU A 251 -31.36 11.00 -8.70
CA GLU A 251 -32.57 10.21 -8.75
C GLU A 251 -32.45 8.96 -9.63
N ALA A 252 -31.80 9.06 -10.77
CA ALA A 252 -31.64 7.94 -11.69
C ALA A 252 -30.77 6.81 -11.10
N GLU A 253 -29.68 7.17 -10.43
CA GLU A 253 -28.81 6.22 -9.74
C GLU A 253 -29.52 5.57 -8.54
N LEU A 254 -30.28 6.35 -7.78
CA LEU A 254 -31.01 5.84 -6.64
C LEU A 254 -32.16 4.87 -7.06
N ARG A 255 -32.84 5.14 -8.18
CA ARG A 255 -33.84 4.21 -8.78
C ARG A 255 -33.18 2.91 -9.24
N HIS A 256 -31.97 3.00 -9.81
CA HIS A 256 -31.21 1.81 -10.18
C HIS A 256 -30.86 0.96 -8.95
N LYS A 257 -30.43 1.60 -7.86
CA LYS A 257 -30.16 0.92 -6.58
C LYS A 257 -31.38 0.26 -5.97
N LEU A 258 -32.54 0.91 -6.07
CA LEU A 258 -33.80 0.33 -5.61
C LEU A 258 -34.14 -0.94 -6.39
N ALA A 259 -34.03 -0.90 -7.72
CA ALA A 259 -34.27 -2.05 -8.59
C ALA A 259 -33.32 -3.21 -8.34
N ASP A 260 -32.02 -2.91 -8.13
CA ASP A 260 -30.98 -3.90 -7.82
C ASP A 260 -31.24 -4.54 -6.44
N GLY A 261 -31.62 -3.74 -5.44
CA GLY A 261 -31.96 -4.24 -4.11
C GLY A 261 -33.18 -5.19 -4.14
N LYS A 262 -34.20 -4.89 -4.96
CA LYS A 262 -35.34 -5.77 -5.17
C LYS A 262 -34.93 -7.11 -5.77
N LYS A 263 -34.18 -7.09 -6.89
CA LYS A 263 -33.67 -8.29 -7.55
C LYS A 263 -32.83 -9.16 -6.61
N LEU A 264 -31.99 -8.54 -5.80
CA LEU A 264 -31.13 -9.23 -4.83
C LEU A 264 -31.98 -10.01 -3.81
N VAL A 265 -33.02 -9.40 -3.27
CA VAL A 265 -33.88 -9.98 -2.25
C VAL A 265 -34.81 -11.05 -2.82
N GLU A 266 -35.33 -10.84 -4.04
CA GLU A 266 -36.14 -11.82 -4.76
C GLU A 266 -35.32 -13.05 -5.12
N ALA A 267 -34.11 -12.88 -5.65
CA ALA A 267 -33.19 -13.98 -6.00
C ALA A 267 -32.76 -14.79 -4.76
N ALA A 268 -32.65 -14.15 -3.59
CA ALA A 268 -32.32 -14.81 -2.34
C ALA A 268 -33.54 -15.42 -1.62
N GLY A 269 -34.80 -15.23 -2.12
CA GLY A 269 -36.03 -15.67 -1.45
C GLY A 269 -36.28 -14.97 -0.09
N GLU A 270 -35.75 -13.76 0.08
CA GLU A 270 -35.78 -13.04 1.37
C GLU A 270 -36.88 -11.98 1.46
N PHE A 271 -37.80 -11.86 0.48
CA PHE A 271 -38.84 -10.86 0.49
C PHE A 271 -39.76 -11.04 1.69
N GLY A 272 -39.92 -9.99 2.50
CA GLY A 272 -40.75 -10.01 3.70
C GLY A 272 -40.16 -10.76 4.91
N LYS A 273 -38.95 -11.29 4.84
CA LYS A 273 -38.29 -12.09 5.91
C LYS A 273 -38.22 -11.35 7.26
N LEU A 274 -38.11 -10.02 7.24
CA LEU A 274 -38.04 -9.17 8.43
C LEU A 274 -39.38 -8.58 8.83
N ARG A 275 -40.47 -8.90 8.10
CA ARG A 275 -41.79 -8.33 8.31
C ARG A 275 -42.35 -8.62 9.71
N ASP A 276 -42.07 -9.80 10.26
CA ASP A 276 -42.57 -10.27 11.55
C ASP A 276 -41.44 -10.47 12.59
N ALA A 277 -40.23 -10.04 12.28
CA ALA A 277 -39.09 -10.12 13.20
C ALA A 277 -39.32 -9.17 14.40
N PRO A 278 -39.07 -9.64 15.64
CA PRO A 278 -39.15 -8.76 16.81
C PRO A 278 -38.13 -7.62 16.69
N PRO A 279 -38.45 -6.40 17.22
CA PRO A 279 -37.55 -5.28 17.14
C PRO A 279 -36.22 -5.62 17.83
N PRO A 280 -35.07 -5.22 17.27
CA PRO A 280 -33.79 -5.44 17.92
C PRO A 280 -33.79 -4.75 19.29
N LYS A 281 -33.57 -5.50 20.35
CA LYS A 281 -33.50 -4.96 21.71
C LYS A 281 -32.37 -3.91 21.72
N ASN A 282 -32.71 -2.70 22.18
CA ASN A 282 -31.75 -1.61 22.37
C ASN A 282 -30.61 -2.10 23.28
N SER A 283 -29.46 -2.35 22.73
CA SER A 283 -28.24 -2.43 23.51
C SER A 283 -27.61 -1.04 23.57
N THR A 284 -28.03 -0.24 24.53
CA THR A 284 -27.25 0.87 25.04
C THR A 284 -25.95 0.27 25.56
N ARG A 285 -24.83 0.60 24.91
CA ARG A 285 -23.51 0.28 25.45
C ARG A 285 -23.34 1.05 26.74
N GLN A 286 -23.63 0.39 27.85
CA GLN A 286 -23.01 0.69 29.14
C GLN A 286 -21.76 -0.17 29.25
N ASN A 287 -20.64 0.50 29.50
CA ASN A 287 -19.39 -0.13 29.89
C ASN A 287 -19.58 -0.97 31.16
N GLY A 288 -19.06 -2.17 31.14
CA GLY A 288 -18.70 -2.93 32.32
C GLY A 288 -19.82 -3.82 32.86
N SER A 289 -19.82 -5.07 32.43
CA SER A 289 -19.96 -6.24 33.30
C SER A 289 -19.95 -7.51 32.45
N ASP A 290 -19.23 -8.50 32.91
CA ASP A 290 -19.10 -9.84 32.39
C ASP A 290 -20.41 -10.44 31.84
N GLN A 291 -20.52 -10.58 30.51
CA GLN A 291 -21.38 -11.61 29.95
C GLN A 291 -20.57 -12.89 29.81
N LYS A 292 -20.64 -13.75 30.82
CA LYS A 292 -20.45 -15.19 30.65
C LYS A 292 -21.50 -15.67 29.65
N THR A 293 -21.18 -15.66 28.36
CA THR A 293 -21.88 -16.48 27.39
C THR A 293 -21.46 -17.91 27.66
N ASN A 294 -22.39 -18.72 28.08
CA ASN A 294 -22.20 -20.13 28.44
C ASN A 294 -21.49 -20.87 27.31
N GLU A 295 -20.50 -21.67 27.61
CA GLU A 295 -19.80 -22.58 26.67
C GLU A 295 -20.75 -23.61 26.04
N GLU A 296 -21.96 -23.77 26.59
CA GLU A 296 -23.00 -24.72 26.17
C GLU A 296 -23.55 -24.47 24.74
N ASP A 297 -23.34 -23.27 24.16
CA ASP A 297 -23.88 -22.92 22.82
C ASP A 297 -22.87 -23.10 21.67
N ILE A 298 -21.65 -23.60 21.92
CA ILE A 298 -20.62 -23.77 20.86
C ILE A 298 -20.69 -25.20 20.30
N HIS A 299 -21.10 -25.33 19.04
CA HIS A 299 -21.22 -26.61 18.37
C HIS A 299 -19.89 -27.39 18.24
N LEU A 300 -19.95 -28.71 18.16
CA LEU A 300 -18.80 -29.62 17.96
C LEU A 300 -18.43 -29.67 16.45
N THR A 301 -17.97 -28.55 15.92
CA THR A 301 -17.61 -28.36 14.52
C THR A 301 -16.29 -27.59 14.42
N ASP A 302 -15.69 -27.51 13.23
CA ASP A 302 -14.48 -26.73 12.98
C ASP A 302 -14.72 -25.23 13.27
N VAL A 303 -15.93 -24.70 12.95
CA VAL A 303 -16.33 -23.33 13.34
C VAL A 303 -16.35 -23.19 14.86
N GLY A 304 -16.96 -24.11 15.60
CA GLY A 304 -16.94 -24.10 17.05
C GLY A 304 -15.53 -24.18 17.64
N ASN A 305 -14.64 -24.93 16.99
CA ASN A 305 -13.23 -24.97 17.39
C ASN A 305 -12.53 -23.62 17.18
N GLY A 306 -12.79 -22.94 16.05
CA GLY A 306 -12.28 -21.57 15.80
C GLY A 306 -12.74 -20.58 16.88
N ILE A 307 -14.02 -20.61 17.25
CA ILE A 307 -14.58 -19.78 18.33
C ILE A 307 -13.88 -20.08 19.67
N ARG A 308 -13.65 -21.37 19.99
CA ARG A 308 -12.98 -21.76 21.25
C ARG A 308 -11.53 -21.26 21.29
N LEU A 309 -10.77 -21.43 20.20
CA LEU A 309 -9.42 -20.89 20.07
C LEU A 309 -9.41 -19.39 20.29
N ALA A 310 -10.27 -18.67 19.58
CA ALA A 310 -10.37 -17.22 19.67
C ALA A 310 -10.72 -16.76 21.10
N ARG A 311 -11.73 -17.34 21.73
CA ARG A 311 -12.14 -16.97 23.09
C ARG A 311 -11.09 -17.28 24.16
N ARG A 312 -10.49 -18.48 24.09
CA ARG A 312 -9.49 -18.93 25.06
C ARG A 312 -8.22 -18.10 25.02
N HIS A 313 -7.85 -17.65 23.84
CA HIS A 313 -6.59 -16.93 23.59
C HIS A 313 -6.79 -15.50 23.08
N ALA A 314 -7.96 -14.89 23.32
CA ALA A 314 -8.29 -13.53 22.88
C ALA A 314 -7.24 -12.46 23.25
N ASN A 315 -6.54 -12.61 24.39
CA ASN A 315 -5.51 -11.69 24.86
C ASN A 315 -4.10 -12.08 24.38
N LYS A 316 -3.96 -13.20 23.66
CA LYS A 316 -2.65 -13.74 23.24
C LYS A 316 -2.47 -13.77 21.73
N ILE A 317 -3.54 -13.74 20.93
CA ILE A 317 -3.47 -13.86 19.47
C ILE A 317 -4.16 -12.68 18.79
N ARG A 318 -3.58 -12.20 17.66
CA ARG A 318 -4.18 -11.26 16.71
C ARG A 318 -3.82 -11.66 15.30
N MET A 319 -4.79 -11.58 14.42
CA MET A 319 -4.55 -11.67 12.98
C MET A 319 -4.45 -10.27 12.41
N VAL A 320 -3.29 -9.89 11.88
CA VAL A 320 -3.11 -8.59 11.24
C VAL A 320 -3.36 -8.76 9.75
N ALA A 321 -4.37 -8.08 9.24
CA ALA A 321 -4.80 -8.18 7.85
C ALA A 321 -3.65 -7.83 6.88
N GLY A 322 -3.34 -8.73 5.95
CA GLY A 322 -2.26 -8.57 4.98
C GLY A 322 -0.84 -8.82 5.52
N ILE A 323 -0.70 -9.21 6.82
CA ILE A 323 0.61 -9.48 7.43
C ILE A 323 0.66 -10.88 8.03
N GLY A 324 -0.40 -11.32 8.75
CA GLY A 324 -0.43 -12.63 9.38
C GLY A 324 -0.63 -12.60 10.89
N TRP A 325 -0.45 -13.78 11.51
CA TRP A 325 -0.67 -13.94 12.94
C TRP A 325 0.39 -13.25 13.79
N HIS A 326 -0.06 -12.68 14.91
CA HIS A 326 0.78 -12.06 15.94
C HIS A 326 0.44 -12.64 17.30
N ILE A 327 1.47 -12.77 18.14
CA ILE A 327 1.40 -13.30 19.51
C ILE A 327 1.80 -12.21 20.49
N TRP A 328 1.04 -12.09 21.58
CA TRP A 328 1.41 -11.28 22.72
C TRP A 328 2.47 -11.98 23.56
N ASP A 329 3.68 -11.38 23.63
CA ASP A 329 4.81 -11.95 24.39
C ASP A 329 4.93 -11.43 25.84
N GLY A 330 3.92 -10.68 26.30
CA GLY A 330 3.91 -10.01 27.60
C GLY A 330 4.32 -8.54 27.54
N ARG A 331 4.87 -8.07 26.41
CA ARG A 331 5.33 -6.70 26.18
C ARG A 331 4.82 -6.09 24.88
N ARG A 332 4.63 -6.93 23.84
CA ARG A 332 4.22 -6.50 22.49
C ARG A 332 3.54 -7.61 21.70
N TRP A 333 2.95 -7.23 20.57
CA TRP A 333 2.42 -8.14 19.56
C TRP A 333 3.53 -8.50 18.56
N ARG A 334 4.14 -9.64 18.75
CA ARG A 334 5.21 -10.18 17.89
C ARG A 334 4.61 -10.97 16.73
N PHE A 335 5.15 -10.84 15.52
CA PHE A 335 4.78 -11.71 14.40
C PHE A 335 5.05 -13.19 14.74
N ASP A 336 4.11 -14.06 14.42
CA ASP A 336 4.23 -15.50 14.67
C ASP A 336 4.99 -16.20 13.54
N ASP A 337 6.30 -16.17 13.60
CA ASP A 337 7.23 -16.87 12.69
C ASP A 337 7.57 -18.30 13.16
N CYS A 338 7.11 -18.69 14.35
CA CYS A 338 7.43 -19.96 15.01
C CYS A 338 6.23 -20.93 15.14
N GLY A 339 5.04 -20.55 14.64
CA GLY A 339 3.82 -21.37 14.72
C GLY A 339 3.24 -21.48 16.13
N GLU A 340 3.29 -20.41 16.91
CA GLU A 340 2.72 -20.39 18.27
C GLU A 340 1.20 -20.46 18.26
N VAL A 341 0.53 -19.84 17.29
CA VAL A 341 -0.94 -19.96 17.14
C VAL A 341 -1.35 -21.41 16.91
N GLU A 342 -0.56 -22.17 16.14
CA GLU A 342 -0.80 -23.60 15.95
C GLU A 342 -0.58 -24.42 17.23
N ARG A 343 0.40 -24.03 18.06
CA ARG A 343 0.59 -24.62 19.40
C ARG A 343 -0.59 -24.34 20.32
N LEU A 344 -1.14 -23.13 20.31
CA LEU A 344 -2.33 -22.76 21.07
C LEU A 344 -3.58 -23.49 20.57
N ALA A 345 -3.69 -23.78 19.27
CA ALA A 345 -4.76 -24.64 18.74
C ALA A 345 -4.68 -26.08 19.30
N LYS A 346 -3.47 -26.66 19.34
CA LYS A 346 -3.24 -27.98 19.97
C LYS A 346 -3.55 -27.95 21.46
N GLU A 347 -3.16 -26.88 22.17
CA GLU A 347 -3.48 -26.67 23.58
C GLU A 347 -5.00 -26.58 23.78
N THR A 348 -5.71 -25.89 22.90
CA THR A 348 -7.18 -25.79 22.95
C THR A 348 -7.84 -27.17 22.83
N CYS A 349 -7.40 -28.02 21.91
CA CYS A 349 -7.92 -29.41 21.80
C CYS A 349 -7.70 -30.19 23.08
N ARG A 350 -6.51 -30.12 23.70
CA ARG A 350 -6.18 -30.79 24.93
C ARG A 350 -7.00 -30.27 26.10
N ALA A 351 -7.20 -28.97 26.17
CA ALA A 351 -8.01 -28.36 27.23
C ALA A 351 -9.49 -28.80 27.10
N MET A 352 -10.05 -28.81 25.90
CA MET A 352 -11.39 -29.32 25.63
C MET A 352 -11.53 -30.80 26.07
N LEU A 353 -10.52 -31.62 25.78
CA LEU A 353 -10.50 -33.03 26.22
C LEU A 353 -10.45 -33.16 27.72
N ALA A 354 -9.61 -32.37 28.41
CA ALA A 354 -9.53 -32.34 29.84
C ALA A 354 -10.86 -31.91 30.50
N GLU A 355 -11.51 -30.90 29.97
CA GLU A 355 -12.85 -30.43 30.38
C GLU A 355 -13.89 -31.53 30.20
N ALA A 356 -13.87 -32.21 29.04
CA ALA A 356 -14.78 -33.33 28.75
C ALA A 356 -14.65 -34.53 29.69
N LEU A 357 -13.52 -34.65 30.35
CA LEU A 357 -13.22 -35.74 31.32
C LEU A 357 -13.36 -35.30 32.78
N ALA A 358 -13.54 -34.03 33.08
CA ALA A 358 -13.52 -33.49 34.45
C ALA A 358 -14.73 -33.91 35.30
N ASP A 359 -15.91 -34.07 34.70
CA ASP A 359 -17.21 -34.29 35.40
C ASP A 359 -17.51 -35.74 35.76
N GLY A 360 -16.54 -36.65 35.63
CA GLY A 360 -16.69 -38.06 36.01
C GLY A 360 -17.57 -38.92 35.10
N THR A 361 -18.37 -38.33 34.23
CA THR A 361 -19.18 -39.00 33.18
C THR A 361 -18.84 -38.40 31.79
N PRO A 362 -17.81 -38.95 31.12
CA PRO A 362 -17.35 -38.36 29.85
C PRO A 362 -18.43 -38.37 28.77
N ASP A 363 -18.71 -37.19 28.17
CA ASP A 363 -19.50 -37.14 26.94
C ASP A 363 -18.67 -37.76 25.79
N LYS A 364 -19.07 -38.97 25.39
CA LYS A 364 -18.39 -39.71 24.29
C LYS A 364 -18.31 -38.91 23.01
N LYS A 365 -19.33 -38.07 22.68
CA LYS A 365 -19.35 -37.27 21.47
C LYS A 365 -18.30 -36.16 21.55
N LEU A 366 -18.20 -35.46 22.67
CA LEU A 366 -17.21 -34.42 22.94
C LEU A 366 -15.80 -35.00 22.93
N VAL A 367 -15.55 -36.11 23.63
CA VAL A 367 -14.23 -36.77 23.61
C VAL A 367 -13.81 -37.16 22.20
N MET A 368 -14.71 -37.78 21.41
CA MET A 368 -14.42 -38.16 20.02
C MET A 368 -14.18 -36.93 19.14
N HIS A 369 -14.90 -35.84 19.38
CA HIS A 369 -14.68 -34.58 18.66
C HIS A 369 -13.28 -34.01 19.00
N CYS A 370 -12.89 -33.96 20.25
CA CYS A 370 -11.57 -33.48 20.70
C CYS A 370 -10.44 -34.27 20.02
N LEU A 371 -10.49 -35.59 20.07
CA LEU A 371 -9.48 -36.46 19.45
C LEU A 371 -9.41 -36.28 17.92
N ARG A 372 -10.55 -36.11 17.26
CA ARG A 372 -10.59 -35.82 15.80
C ARG A 372 -10.06 -34.46 15.47
N SER A 373 -10.22 -33.48 16.38
CA SER A 373 -9.78 -32.09 16.20
C SER A 373 -8.25 -31.92 16.24
N GLU A 374 -7.52 -32.91 16.78
CA GLU A 374 -6.05 -32.94 16.75
C GLU A 374 -5.46 -33.26 15.37
N GLY A 375 -6.28 -33.66 14.39
CA GLY A 375 -5.84 -33.88 13.02
C GLY A 375 -5.35 -32.57 12.35
N ALA A 376 -4.25 -32.66 11.58
CA ALA A 376 -3.58 -31.49 10.99
C ALA A 376 -4.54 -30.57 10.22
N ALA A 377 -5.39 -31.14 9.34
CA ALA A 377 -6.37 -30.36 8.57
C ALA A 377 -7.36 -29.58 9.47
N ARG A 378 -7.79 -30.18 10.59
CA ARG A 378 -8.72 -29.55 11.53
C ARG A 378 -8.06 -28.49 12.39
N LEU A 379 -6.80 -28.68 12.78
CA LEU A 379 -6.01 -27.64 13.45
C LEU A 379 -5.83 -26.45 12.52
N GLN A 380 -5.53 -26.67 11.25
CA GLN A 380 -5.46 -25.59 10.26
C GLN A 380 -6.81 -24.89 10.08
N ALA A 381 -7.91 -25.65 9.97
CA ALA A 381 -9.26 -25.09 9.91
C ALA A 381 -9.60 -24.25 11.17
N MET A 382 -9.27 -24.76 12.36
CA MET A 382 -9.45 -24.03 13.63
C MET A 382 -8.73 -22.66 13.59
N VAL A 383 -7.45 -22.65 13.21
CA VAL A 383 -6.64 -21.43 13.12
C VAL A 383 -7.21 -20.48 12.06
N ALA A 384 -7.58 -20.99 10.87
CA ALA A 384 -8.14 -20.18 9.80
C ALA A 384 -9.49 -19.54 10.18
N LEU A 385 -10.37 -20.31 10.83
CA LEU A 385 -11.70 -19.84 11.25
C LEU A 385 -11.62 -18.88 12.44
N ALA A 386 -10.68 -19.06 13.35
CA ALA A 386 -10.44 -18.14 14.46
C ALA A 386 -10.10 -16.72 13.98
N ALA A 387 -9.45 -16.58 12.82
CA ALA A 387 -9.15 -15.27 12.24
C ALA A 387 -10.40 -14.41 11.99
N SER A 388 -11.55 -15.02 11.67
CA SER A 388 -12.80 -14.30 11.42
C SER A 388 -13.59 -13.92 12.67
N GLU A 389 -13.13 -14.37 13.85
CA GLU A 389 -13.84 -14.06 15.09
C GLU A 389 -13.68 -12.59 15.53
N PRO A 390 -14.73 -12.00 16.14
CA PRO A 390 -14.69 -10.61 16.60
C PRO A 390 -13.52 -10.33 17.54
N GLY A 391 -12.77 -9.26 17.27
CA GLY A 391 -11.64 -8.82 18.08
C GLY A 391 -10.32 -9.58 17.83
N ILE A 392 -10.30 -10.58 16.96
CA ILE A 392 -9.08 -11.29 16.58
C ILE A 392 -8.37 -10.60 15.41
N THR A 393 -9.09 -10.28 14.33
CA THR A 393 -8.50 -9.59 13.20
C THR A 393 -8.49 -8.08 13.41
N ILE A 394 -7.32 -7.48 13.19
CA ILE A 394 -7.06 -6.04 13.20
C ILE A 394 -6.42 -5.60 11.88
N ARG A 395 -6.45 -4.31 11.60
CA ARG A 395 -5.77 -3.74 10.44
C ARG A 395 -4.30 -3.43 10.79
N ALA A 396 -3.42 -3.48 9.79
CA ALA A 396 -2.02 -3.10 9.96
C ALA A 396 -1.84 -1.65 10.49
N THR A 397 -2.77 -0.75 10.19
CA THR A 397 -2.78 0.64 10.66
C THR A 397 -3.14 0.80 12.14
N GLU A 398 -3.64 -0.24 12.78
CA GLU A 398 -3.97 -0.22 14.22
C GLU A 398 -2.76 -0.58 15.10
N LEU A 399 -1.73 -1.21 14.50
CA LEU A 399 -0.47 -1.48 15.20
C LEU A 399 0.35 -0.20 15.34
N ASP A 400 0.92 0.01 16.54
CA ASP A 400 1.75 1.18 16.87
C ASP A 400 1.11 2.52 16.47
N ALA A 401 -0.24 2.60 16.54
CA ALA A 401 -1.01 3.72 16.03
C ALA A 401 -0.81 5.03 16.82
N ASP A 402 -0.42 4.95 18.10
CA ASP A 402 -0.10 6.14 18.91
C ASP A 402 1.31 6.65 18.59
N PRO A 403 1.45 7.79 17.89
CA PRO A 403 2.76 8.33 17.53
C PRO A 403 3.56 8.84 18.74
N TRP A 404 2.91 9.00 19.90
CA TRP A 404 3.50 9.55 21.13
C TRP A 404 3.84 8.50 22.18
N ALA A 405 3.61 7.23 21.88
CA ALA A 405 3.94 6.12 22.76
C ALA A 405 5.15 5.33 22.26
N VAL A 406 6.13 5.05 23.09
CA VAL A 406 7.26 4.13 22.82
C VAL A 406 7.18 2.97 23.80
N ASN A 407 7.24 1.77 23.27
CA ASN A 407 7.30 0.56 24.06
C ASN A 407 8.75 0.26 24.46
N VAL A 408 9.04 0.26 25.75
CA VAL A 408 10.36 -0.01 26.34
C VAL A 408 10.29 -1.26 27.22
N LEU A 409 11.43 -1.78 27.73
CA LEU A 409 11.48 -3.05 28.43
C LEU A 409 10.59 -3.13 29.69
N ASN A 410 10.33 -2.02 30.35
CA ASN A 410 9.57 -1.94 31.60
C ASN A 410 8.21 -1.22 31.48
N GLY A 411 7.72 -0.96 30.25
CA GLY A 411 6.41 -0.35 30.05
C GLY A 411 6.28 0.41 28.74
N ILE A 412 5.21 1.18 28.64
CA ILE A 412 4.94 2.09 27.52
C ILE A 412 5.21 3.51 27.99
N LEU A 413 6.21 4.15 27.39
CA LEU A 413 6.64 5.51 27.69
C LEU A 413 5.82 6.52 26.85
N ASN A 414 5.20 7.48 27.51
CA ASN A 414 4.54 8.62 26.88
C ASN A 414 5.57 9.72 26.59
N LEU A 415 5.74 10.06 25.31
CA LEU A 415 6.72 11.04 24.85
C LEU A 415 6.29 12.51 25.05
N ARG A 416 5.05 12.75 25.50
CA ARG A 416 4.57 14.12 25.77
C ARG A 416 5.01 14.63 27.14
N ASP A 417 5.04 13.75 28.14
CA ASP A 417 5.27 14.09 29.53
C ASP A 417 6.31 13.22 30.24
N GLY A 418 6.80 12.16 29.57
CA GLY A 418 7.75 11.21 30.16
C GLY A 418 7.13 10.21 31.15
N SER A 419 5.81 10.11 31.23
CA SER A 419 5.15 9.12 32.09
C SER A 419 5.29 7.70 31.53
N LEU A 420 5.49 6.74 32.43
CA LEU A 420 5.58 5.31 32.10
C LEU A 420 4.34 4.59 32.62
N ARG A 421 3.69 3.80 31.77
CA ARG A 421 2.58 2.91 32.12
C ARG A 421 2.92 1.45 31.84
N PRO A 422 2.28 0.49 32.53
CA PRO A 422 2.49 -0.95 32.25
C PRO A 422 2.21 -1.32 30.80
N HIS A 423 2.81 -2.43 30.34
CA HIS A 423 2.47 -3.02 29.05
C HIS A 423 1.00 -3.42 29.03
N ASP A 424 0.33 -3.14 27.90
CA ASP A 424 -1.09 -3.41 27.71
C ASP A 424 -1.32 -3.98 26.31
N PRO A 425 -1.88 -5.21 26.18
CA PRO A 425 -2.24 -5.77 24.89
C PRO A 425 -3.18 -4.88 24.07
N ALA A 426 -4.05 -4.10 24.72
CA ALA A 426 -4.98 -3.19 24.04
C ALA A 426 -4.30 -1.99 23.39
N ALA A 427 -3.07 -1.67 23.79
CA ALA A 427 -2.27 -0.61 23.16
C ALA A 427 -1.73 -1.00 21.78
N LEU A 428 -1.88 -2.26 21.36
CA LEU A 428 -1.46 -2.82 20.07
C LEU A 428 -0.02 -2.47 19.66
N MET A 429 0.88 -2.41 20.65
CA MET A 429 2.30 -2.15 20.38
C MET A 429 2.94 -3.39 19.77
N ALA A 430 3.54 -3.25 18.59
CA ALA A 430 4.23 -4.34 17.87
C ALA A 430 5.75 -4.24 17.95
N LYS A 431 6.28 -3.05 18.21
CA LYS A 431 7.70 -2.75 18.31
C LYS A 431 8.15 -2.65 19.76
N LEU A 432 9.46 -2.88 20.01
CA LEU A 432 10.08 -2.78 21.33
C LEU A 432 11.45 -2.11 21.23
N ALA A 433 11.68 -1.06 22.00
CA ALA A 433 13.01 -0.52 22.25
C ALA A 433 13.67 -1.33 23.38
N PRO A 434 14.87 -1.91 23.16
CA PRO A 434 15.53 -2.81 24.12
C PRO A 434 16.21 -2.03 25.27
N VAL A 435 15.51 -1.06 25.83
CA VAL A 435 16.02 -0.18 26.88
C VAL A 435 15.01 -0.08 28.03
N THR A 436 15.51 -0.05 29.25
CA THR A 436 14.70 0.23 30.45
C THR A 436 14.63 1.73 30.64
N PHE A 437 13.46 2.29 30.80
CA PHE A 437 13.30 3.69 31.18
C PHE A 437 13.51 3.84 32.68
N ASP A 438 14.56 4.60 33.05
CA ASP A 438 14.86 5.03 34.39
C ASP A 438 15.08 6.56 34.38
N PRO A 439 14.17 7.36 34.92
CA PRO A 439 14.27 8.81 34.86
C PRO A 439 15.50 9.38 35.62
N ALA A 440 16.12 8.61 36.50
CA ALA A 440 17.32 8.99 37.23
C ALA A 440 18.63 8.64 36.52
N ALA A 441 18.57 7.83 35.45
CA ALA A 441 19.75 7.38 34.74
C ALA A 441 20.46 8.56 34.04
N LEU A 442 21.78 8.60 34.17
CA LEU A 442 22.66 9.58 33.53
C LEU A 442 23.45 8.94 32.38
N CYS A 443 23.99 9.77 31.48
CA CYS A 443 24.81 9.33 30.33
C CYS A 443 26.03 10.23 30.12
N PRO A 444 26.95 10.32 31.12
CA PRO A 444 28.08 11.23 31.07
C PRO A 444 29.03 10.99 29.88
N ARG A 445 29.23 9.73 29.50
CA ARG A 445 30.09 9.43 28.32
C ARG A 445 29.44 9.85 27.00
N PHE A 446 28.11 9.70 26.91
CA PHE A 446 27.36 10.18 25.74
C PHE A 446 27.37 11.71 25.66
N ASP A 447 27.18 12.43 26.75
CA ASP A 447 27.26 13.89 26.79
C ASP A 447 28.68 14.38 26.44
N GLN A 448 29.71 13.72 26.94
CA GLN A 448 31.10 13.99 26.55
C GLN A 448 31.30 13.73 25.06
N PHE A 449 30.78 12.63 24.53
CA PHE A 449 30.89 12.30 23.11
C PHE A 449 30.21 13.32 22.20
N LEU A 450 29.03 13.82 22.57
CA LEU A 450 28.36 14.92 21.85
C LEU A 450 29.23 16.19 21.85
N GLY A 451 29.81 16.55 23.01
CA GLY A 451 30.75 17.68 23.10
C GLY A 451 31.97 17.49 22.21
N GLU A 452 32.54 16.28 22.16
CA GLU A 452 33.70 15.96 21.32
C GLU A 452 33.39 16.11 19.81
N ILE A 453 32.30 15.51 19.32
CA ILE A 453 31.98 15.49 17.87
C ILE A 453 31.48 16.83 17.34
N PHE A 454 30.85 17.65 18.19
CA PHE A 454 30.34 18.97 17.83
C PHE A 454 31.19 20.12 18.38
N GLN A 455 32.43 19.84 18.85
CA GLN A 455 33.39 20.83 19.29
C GLN A 455 32.83 21.82 20.35
N GLN A 456 32.02 21.31 21.27
CA GLN A 456 31.32 22.05 22.33
C GLN A 456 30.33 23.13 21.82
N ASP A 457 29.88 23.05 20.56
CA ASP A 457 28.79 23.90 20.06
C ASP A 457 27.46 23.49 20.70
N GLY A 458 27.07 24.14 21.78
CA GLY A 458 25.83 23.86 22.51
C GLY A 458 24.57 23.99 21.66
N SER A 459 24.55 24.94 20.69
CA SER A 459 23.38 25.17 19.85
C SER A 459 23.19 24.02 18.85
N LEU A 460 24.29 23.52 18.31
CA LEU A 460 24.27 22.37 17.40
C LEU A 460 23.93 21.07 18.16
N ILE A 461 24.47 20.89 19.37
CA ILE A 461 24.14 19.73 20.25
C ILE A 461 22.65 19.72 20.59
N GLU A 462 22.09 20.86 21.01
CA GLU A 462 20.65 20.95 21.31
C GLU A 462 19.78 20.66 20.08
N TYR A 463 20.13 21.19 18.92
CA TYR A 463 19.44 20.92 17.66
C TYR A 463 19.45 19.42 17.34
N VAL A 464 20.60 18.77 17.41
CA VAL A 464 20.75 17.34 17.14
C VAL A 464 19.97 16.51 18.17
N LEU A 465 19.99 16.87 19.45
CA LEU A 465 19.18 16.21 20.47
C LEU A 465 17.67 16.36 20.23
N ARG A 466 17.18 17.53 19.78
CA ARG A 466 15.78 17.72 19.38
C ARG A 466 15.44 16.87 18.15
N LEU A 467 16.31 16.86 17.15
CA LEU A 467 16.17 16.07 15.94
C LEU A 467 16.09 14.56 16.24
N LEU A 468 17.02 14.04 17.04
CA LEU A 468 17.05 12.63 17.43
C LEU A 468 15.91 12.30 18.42
N GLY A 469 15.54 13.25 19.29
CA GLY A 469 14.38 13.14 20.16
C GLY A 469 13.05 13.07 19.38
N MET A 470 12.90 13.85 18.33
CA MET A 470 11.77 13.74 17.40
C MET A 470 11.71 12.34 16.78
N CYS A 471 12.85 11.68 16.55
CA CYS A 471 12.90 10.30 16.05
C CYS A 471 12.37 9.25 17.04
N LEU A 472 12.12 9.58 18.31
CA LEU A 472 11.36 8.73 19.23
C LEU A 472 9.89 8.63 18.84
N THR A 473 9.33 9.67 18.20
CA THR A 473 7.90 9.79 17.89
C THR A 473 7.55 9.13 16.55
N GLY A 474 6.26 8.87 16.32
CA GLY A 474 5.71 8.59 15.01
C GLY A 474 5.23 9.84 14.24
N ASP A 475 5.43 11.03 14.80
CA ASP A 475 5.06 12.30 14.16
C ASP A 475 5.98 12.62 12.98
N VAL A 476 5.41 13.11 11.86
CA VAL A 476 6.10 13.42 10.60
C VAL A 476 5.83 14.85 10.11
N THR A 477 5.38 15.73 10.98
CA THR A 477 4.96 17.11 10.64
C THR A 477 6.09 17.99 10.13
N GLU A 478 7.33 17.75 10.55
CA GLU A 478 8.50 18.55 10.13
C GLU A 478 8.87 18.38 8.66
N GLN A 479 8.54 17.22 8.05
CA GLN A 479 8.77 16.95 6.63
C GLN A 479 10.22 17.15 6.17
N ILE A 480 11.21 16.91 7.02
CA ILE A 480 12.63 17.10 6.72
C ILE A 480 13.38 15.78 6.52
N MET A 481 14.49 15.86 5.80
CA MET A 481 15.51 14.82 5.68
C MET A 481 16.86 15.42 6.08
N PRO A 482 17.31 15.21 7.33
CA PRO A 482 18.64 15.61 7.75
C PRO A 482 19.73 14.85 7.03
N ILE A 483 20.80 15.55 6.66
CA ILE A 483 22.00 15.00 6.03
C ILE A 483 23.16 15.21 7.01
N PHE A 484 23.65 14.12 7.62
CA PHE A 484 24.82 14.13 8.48
C PHE A 484 26.06 14.03 7.60
N TYR A 485 26.76 15.14 7.44
CA TYR A 485 27.86 15.31 6.50
C TYR A 485 29.23 15.50 7.19
N GLY A 486 30.29 14.94 6.62
CA GLY A 486 31.67 15.15 7.03
C GLY A 486 32.60 14.08 6.49
N GLU A 487 33.88 14.37 6.34
CA GLU A 487 34.90 13.60 5.58
C GLU A 487 35.27 12.21 6.16
N GLY A 488 34.60 11.74 7.20
CA GLY A 488 34.88 10.49 7.86
C GLY A 488 35.56 10.68 9.22
N GLN A 489 35.62 9.58 10.00
CA GLN A 489 36.27 9.57 11.34
C GLN A 489 35.84 10.71 12.29
N ASN A 490 34.57 11.09 12.24
CA ASN A 490 33.98 12.25 12.91
C ASN A 490 32.80 11.90 13.83
N GLY A 491 32.56 10.62 14.09
CA GLY A 491 31.54 10.18 15.04
C GLY A 491 30.14 9.99 14.49
N LYS A 492 29.81 10.39 13.24
CA LYS A 492 28.46 10.24 12.64
C LYS A 492 27.85 8.84 12.83
N SER A 493 28.57 7.81 12.37
CA SER A 493 28.09 6.41 12.44
C SER A 493 27.92 5.96 13.88
N LYS A 494 28.84 6.33 14.78
CA LYS A 494 28.74 5.95 16.19
C LYS A 494 27.54 6.59 16.87
N LEU A 495 27.22 7.84 16.55
CA LEU A 495 26.03 8.52 17.05
C LEU A 495 24.75 7.82 16.58
N LEU A 496 24.62 7.59 15.26
CA LEU A 496 23.43 6.96 14.70
C LEU A 496 23.28 5.49 15.13
N ASP A 497 24.36 4.74 15.20
CA ASP A 497 24.36 3.34 15.70
C ASP A 497 23.92 3.28 17.18
N THR A 498 24.37 4.23 17.99
CA THR A 498 23.96 4.31 19.41
C THR A 498 22.49 4.62 19.54
N VAL A 499 21.97 5.61 18.81
CA VAL A 499 20.55 5.95 18.83
C VAL A 499 19.69 4.81 18.25
N ALA A 500 20.13 4.17 17.18
CA ALA A 500 19.46 3.00 16.62
C ALA A 500 19.43 1.83 17.62
N HIS A 501 20.50 1.63 18.39
CA HIS A 501 20.52 0.62 19.46
C HIS A 501 19.51 0.93 20.57
N VAL A 502 19.39 2.18 21.00
CA VAL A 502 18.39 2.59 22.01
C VAL A 502 16.97 2.39 21.48
N LEU A 503 16.72 2.74 20.21
CA LEU A 503 15.41 2.61 19.57
C LEU A 503 15.05 1.14 19.23
N GLY A 504 16.04 0.27 19.06
CA GLY A 504 15.84 -1.12 18.71
C GLY A 504 14.97 -1.31 17.47
N GLU A 505 13.83 -1.95 17.60
CA GLU A 505 12.95 -2.26 16.47
C GLU A 505 12.24 -1.03 15.86
N TYR A 506 12.29 0.13 16.52
CA TYR A 506 11.83 1.40 15.94
C TYR A 506 12.85 2.03 15.01
N ALA A 507 14.09 1.52 14.94
CA ALA A 507 15.12 1.97 14.02
C ALA A 507 15.41 0.94 12.94
N GLY A 508 15.74 1.41 11.74
CA GLY A 508 16.12 0.57 10.61
C GLY A 508 17.16 1.23 9.72
N ARG A 509 17.73 0.44 8.82
CA ARG A 509 18.62 0.92 7.77
C ARG A 509 17.92 0.86 6.43
N ALA A 510 18.03 1.92 5.65
CA ALA A 510 17.53 1.92 4.28
C ALA A 510 18.56 1.25 3.35
N PRO A 511 18.10 0.49 2.32
CA PRO A 511 18.99 0.08 1.24
C PRO A 511 19.49 1.32 0.49
N GLU A 512 20.70 1.27 -0.04
CA GLU A 512 21.34 2.37 -0.78
C GLU A 512 20.49 2.85 -1.97
N THR A 513 19.76 1.92 -2.59
CA THR A 513 18.84 2.17 -3.71
C THR A 513 17.64 3.04 -3.36
N LEU A 514 17.30 3.20 -2.09
CA LEU A 514 16.10 3.93 -1.67
C LEU A 514 16.18 5.42 -2.02
N LEU A 515 17.33 6.07 -1.79
CA LEU A 515 17.51 7.52 -1.99
C LEU A 515 18.40 7.86 -3.18
N ALA A 516 19.29 6.98 -3.63
CA ALA A 516 20.22 7.23 -4.73
C ALA A 516 19.60 6.88 -6.09
N ALA A 517 19.80 7.74 -7.09
CA ALA A 517 19.38 7.49 -8.46
C ALA A 517 20.27 6.39 -9.08
N GLY A 518 19.70 5.24 -9.37
CA GLY A 518 20.34 4.10 -9.99
C GLY A 518 19.57 3.55 -11.18
N LYS A 519 20.12 2.50 -11.82
CA LYS A 519 19.52 1.85 -13.00
C LYS A 519 18.31 0.94 -12.68
N ARG A 520 18.02 0.68 -11.39
CA ARG A 520 16.93 -0.19 -10.97
C ARG A 520 15.78 0.64 -10.42
N ASP A 521 14.57 0.28 -10.83
CA ASP A 521 13.33 0.81 -10.25
C ASP A 521 13.16 0.30 -8.82
N GLU A 522 12.50 1.11 -7.98
CA GLU A 522 12.15 0.80 -6.61
C GLU A 522 11.29 -0.47 -6.54
N HIS A 523 11.69 -1.43 -5.70
CA HIS A 523 10.87 -2.61 -5.47
C HIS A 523 9.88 -2.34 -4.32
N PRO A 524 8.56 -2.56 -4.50
CA PRO A 524 7.57 -2.29 -3.46
C PRO A 524 7.82 -3.00 -2.12
N CYS A 525 8.65 -4.05 -2.10
CA CYS A 525 9.04 -4.74 -0.87
C CYS A 525 9.99 -3.90 0.00
N GLU A 526 10.82 -3.02 -0.59
CA GLU A 526 11.72 -2.14 0.18
C GLU A 526 10.94 -1.15 1.05
N LEU A 527 9.76 -0.74 0.61
CA LEU A 527 8.86 0.12 1.39
C LEU A 527 8.16 -0.64 2.53
N ALA A 528 7.95 -1.94 2.39
CA ALA A 528 7.30 -2.75 3.43
C ALA A 528 8.16 -2.81 4.71
N ASP A 529 9.47 -2.78 4.58
CA ASP A 529 10.41 -2.81 5.69
C ASP A 529 10.41 -1.50 6.51
N LEU A 530 9.82 -0.43 5.98
CA LEU A 530 9.72 0.87 6.66
C LEU A 530 8.56 0.92 7.66
N GLN A 531 7.65 -0.05 7.62
CA GLN A 531 6.44 -0.06 8.47
C GLN A 531 6.79 -0.05 9.96
N GLY A 532 6.22 0.92 10.69
CA GLY A 532 6.39 1.07 12.13
C GLY A 532 7.80 1.54 12.56
N LEU A 533 8.71 1.82 11.62
CA LEU A 533 9.99 2.46 11.94
C LEU A 533 9.77 3.94 12.25
N ARG A 534 10.63 4.49 13.11
CA ARG A 534 10.66 5.90 13.49
C ARG A 534 11.95 6.59 13.09
N LEU A 535 13.06 5.87 13.11
CA LEU A 535 14.36 6.31 12.59
C LEU A 535 14.79 5.38 11.46
N ILE A 536 15.08 5.95 10.31
CA ILE A 536 15.71 5.25 9.19
C ILE A 536 17.06 5.91 8.94
N VAL A 537 18.13 5.12 9.03
CA VAL A 537 19.47 5.56 8.65
C VAL A 537 19.75 5.11 7.22
N ALA A 538 19.89 6.07 6.33
CA ALA A 538 20.32 5.84 4.96
C ALA A 538 21.81 6.18 4.85
N SER A 539 22.58 5.38 4.14
CA SER A 539 23.99 5.62 3.86
C SER A 539 24.19 5.77 2.36
N GLU A 540 25.09 6.66 1.97
CA GLU A 540 25.52 6.82 0.59
C GLU A 540 26.96 6.32 0.47
N THR A 541 27.23 5.48 -0.53
CA THR A 541 28.54 4.83 -0.73
C THR A 541 29.32 5.38 -1.91
N GLU A 542 28.65 5.98 -2.91
CA GLU A 542 29.30 6.46 -4.13
C GLU A 542 29.43 7.98 -4.17
N SER A 543 30.65 8.46 -4.50
CA SER A 543 30.91 9.88 -4.75
C SER A 543 30.12 10.35 -5.98
N GLY A 544 29.41 11.48 -5.84
CA GLY A 544 28.62 12.09 -6.93
C GLY A 544 27.27 11.45 -7.22
N ALA A 545 26.77 10.56 -6.35
CA ALA A 545 25.42 10.02 -6.46
C ALA A 545 24.37 11.14 -6.48
N ARG A 546 23.31 10.94 -7.29
CA ARG A 546 22.18 11.89 -7.39
C ARG A 546 21.04 11.43 -6.47
N LEU A 547 20.46 12.38 -5.72
CA LEU A 547 19.26 12.12 -4.94
C LEU A 547 18.04 11.90 -5.84
N LYS A 548 17.24 10.87 -5.52
CA LYS A 548 15.89 10.67 -6.06
C LYS A 548 14.92 11.65 -5.38
N ILE A 549 14.85 12.88 -5.87
CA ILE A 549 14.07 13.96 -5.23
C ILE A 549 12.59 13.60 -5.08
N GLN A 550 11.99 12.90 -6.04
CA GLN A 550 10.59 12.46 -5.92
C GLN A 550 10.41 11.49 -4.75
N GLN A 551 11.40 10.62 -4.53
CA GLN A 551 11.40 9.68 -3.42
C GLN A 551 11.58 10.40 -2.07
N VAL A 552 12.49 11.37 -2.01
CA VAL A 552 12.63 12.23 -0.82
C VAL A 552 11.31 12.95 -0.50
N LYS A 553 10.66 13.55 -1.51
CA LYS A 553 9.35 14.21 -1.33
C LYS A 553 8.27 13.23 -0.85
N LYS A 554 8.23 12.02 -1.41
CA LYS A 554 7.29 10.96 -1.05
C LYS A 554 7.50 10.51 0.39
N LEU A 555 8.71 10.12 0.75
CA LEU A 555 9.04 9.57 2.07
C LEU A 555 8.98 10.59 3.21
N THR A 556 9.08 11.90 2.91
CA THR A 556 9.01 12.96 3.92
C THR A 556 7.68 13.70 3.94
N GLY A 557 6.82 13.52 2.94
CA GLY A 557 5.62 14.33 2.77
C GLY A 557 4.30 13.57 2.72
N GLU A 558 4.32 12.27 2.45
CA GLU A 558 3.11 11.45 2.44
C GLU A 558 2.78 10.96 3.86
N THR A 559 1.48 10.82 4.15
CA THR A 559 0.99 10.30 5.43
C THR A 559 0.83 8.78 5.42
N THR A 560 0.67 8.19 4.25
CA THR A 560 0.54 6.75 4.05
C THR A 560 1.39 6.29 2.87
N LEU A 561 1.92 5.08 2.95
CA LEU A 561 2.65 4.43 1.88
C LEU A 561 1.99 3.11 1.53
N LYS A 562 2.00 2.80 0.22
CA LYS A 562 1.53 1.53 -0.31
C LYS A 562 2.71 0.60 -0.55
N ALA A 563 2.69 -0.56 0.10
CA ALA A 563 3.75 -1.56 0.03
C ALA A 563 3.17 -2.97 -0.13
N ARG A 564 4.04 -3.93 -0.42
CA ARG A 564 3.71 -5.37 -0.35
C ARG A 564 4.92 -6.15 0.09
N ARG A 565 4.73 -7.25 0.80
CA ARG A 565 5.77 -8.25 1.01
C ARG A 565 5.86 -9.19 -0.20
N MET A 566 6.95 -9.94 -0.32
CA MET A 566 7.09 -10.90 -1.43
C MET A 566 5.93 -11.91 -1.43
N ARG A 567 5.26 -12.05 -2.59
CA ARG A 567 4.12 -12.96 -2.81
C ARG A 567 2.85 -12.61 -2.02
N GLU A 568 2.76 -11.40 -1.47
CA GLU A 568 1.57 -10.92 -0.75
C GLU A 568 0.87 -9.80 -1.52
N ASN A 569 -0.37 -9.50 -1.14
CA ASN A 569 -1.14 -8.39 -1.68
C ASN A 569 -0.59 -7.05 -1.20
N PHE A 570 -0.90 -5.97 -1.95
CA PHE A 570 -0.60 -4.62 -1.50
C PHE A 570 -1.44 -4.25 -0.29
N TYR A 571 -0.80 -3.59 0.67
CA TYR A 571 -1.45 -2.97 1.82
C TYR A 571 -0.93 -1.54 2.02
N GLU A 572 -1.67 -0.74 2.78
CA GLU A 572 -1.28 0.62 3.14
C GLU A 572 -0.92 0.69 4.63
N PHE A 573 0.11 1.46 4.95
CA PHE A 573 0.50 1.73 6.33
C PHE A 573 0.81 3.22 6.52
N SER A 574 0.63 3.71 7.75
CA SER A 574 0.93 5.09 8.13
C SER A 574 2.43 5.33 8.19
N VAL A 575 2.89 6.46 7.65
CA VAL A 575 4.29 6.90 7.74
C VAL A 575 4.55 7.41 9.15
N THR A 576 5.55 6.81 9.81
CA THR A 576 5.98 7.17 11.17
C THR A 576 7.46 7.50 11.25
N HIS A 577 8.19 7.29 10.15
CA HIS A 577 9.64 7.37 10.12
C HIS A 577 10.15 8.76 9.76
N LYS A 578 11.35 9.08 10.27
CA LYS A 578 12.23 10.14 9.82
C LYS A 578 13.48 9.49 9.23
N ILE A 579 13.93 10.01 8.09
CA ILE A 579 15.11 9.48 7.39
C ILE A 579 16.27 10.43 7.64
N ILE A 580 17.38 9.91 8.14
CA ILE A 580 18.65 10.61 8.26
C ILE A 580 19.62 10.01 7.24
N LEU A 581 20.08 10.83 6.32
CA LEU A 581 21.13 10.43 5.37
C LEU A 581 22.51 10.68 5.98
N GLN A 582 23.31 9.62 6.11
CA GLN A 582 24.70 9.70 6.52
C GLN A 582 25.58 9.64 5.28
N THR A 583 26.44 10.63 5.08
CA THR A 583 27.32 10.69 3.91
C THR A 583 28.65 11.36 4.21
N ASN A 584 29.69 10.98 3.44
CA ASN A 584 30.98 11.66 3.41
C ASN A 584 31.07 12.68 2.26
N ASN A 585 30.20 12.59 1.27
CA ASN A 585 30.14 13.49 0.13
C ASN A 585 28.74 14.10 0.04
N LYS A 586 28.66 15.36 -0.36
CA LYS A 586 27.36 16.00 -0.61
C LYS A 586 26.73 15.38 -1.86
N PRO A 587 25.56 14.71 -1.77
CA PRO A 587 24.93 14.15 -2.96
C PRO A 587 24.45 15.25 -3.91
N ARG A 588 24.48 14.99 -5.23
CA ARG A 588 23.97 15.96 -6.20
C ARG A 588 22.44 16.09 -6.10
N VAL A 589 21.95 17.31 -5.95
CA VAL A 589 20.53 17.65 -5.92
C VAL A 589 20.12 18.15 -7.31
N PRO A 590 19.41 17.31 -8.12
CA PRO A 590 19.10 17.66 -9.51
C PRO A 590 18.01 18.73 -9.68
N GLU A 591 17.35 19.11 -8.59
CA GLU A 591 16.26 20.10 -8.57
C GLU A 591 16.49 21.18 -7.50
N ASN A 592 16.75 22.42 -7.94
CA ASN A 592 16.97 23.55 -7.03
C ASN A 592 15.66 24.29 -6.70
N SER A 593 14.61 23.58 -6.27
CA SER A 593 13.32 24.18 -5.86
C SER A 593 13.27 24.41 -4.34
N ILE A 594 12.49 25.41 -3.93
CA ILE A 594 12.20 25.68 -2.49
C ILE A 594 11.60 24.44 -1.83
N ALA A 595 10.77 23.69 -2.56
CA ALA A 595 10.13 22.46 -2.06
C ALA A 595 11.13 21.37 -1.68
N VAL A 596 12.30 21.31 -2.32
CA VAL A 596 13.40 20.41 -1.98
C VAL A 596 14.20 20.95 -0.81
N TRP A 597 14.68 22.20 -0.91
CA TRP A 597 15.61 22.76 0.07
C TRP A 597 14.99 22.99 1.45
N ARG A 598 13.68 23.21 1.56
CA ARG A 598 13.01 23.22 2.86
C ARG A 598 13.09 21.89 3.61
N ARG A 599 13.27 20.79 2.86
CA ARG A 599 13.36 19.43 3.42
C ARG A 599 14.78 19.01 3.78
N LEU A 600 15.76 19.44 3.00
CA LEU A 600 17.15 19.05 3.22
C LEU A 600 17.77 19.94 4.30
N LYS A 601 18.36 19.33 5.33
CA LYS A 601 19.04 20.02 6.43
C LYS A 601 20.43 19.42 6.61
N LEU A 602 21.46 20.16 6.20
CA LEU A 602 22.84 19.69 6.30
C LEU A 602 23.37 19.91 7.72
N VAL A 603 23.64 18.85 8.44
CA VAL A 603 24.24 18.85 9.78
C VAL A 603 25.74 18.58 9.64
N PRO A 604 26.63 19.57 9.86
CA PRO A 604 28.05 19.40 9.65
C PRO A 604 28.72 18.69 10.84
N PHE A 605 29.57 17.67 10.52
CA PHE A 605 30.44 16.99 11.45
C PHE A 605 31.89 17.32 11.09
N LEU A 606 32.40 18.43 11.62
CA LEU A 606 33.68 19.03 11.23
C LEU A 606 34.88 18.47 12.00
N ARG A 607 34.64 17.78 13.12
CA ARG A 607 35.71 17.15 13.92
C ARG A 607 36.28 15.93 13.19
N PHE A 608 37.60 15.83 13.16
CA PHE A 608 38.32 14.63 12.72
C PHE A 608 39.05 14.03 13.93
N PHE A 609 38.90 12.72 14.15
CA PHE A 609 39.60 11.99 15.22
C PHE A 609 40.79 11.24 14.65
N THR A 610 41.97 11.54 15.16
CA THR A 610 43.21 10.80 14.80
C THR A 610 43.17 9.35 15.31
N ALA A 611 44.10 8.52 14.90
CA ALA A 611 44.15 7.13 15.34
C ALA A 611 44.33 7.01 16.86
N GLU A 612 45.05 7.93 17.47
CA GLU A 612 45.35 7.97 18.91
C GLU A 612 44.14 8.43 19.73
N GLU A 613 43.33 9.29 19.18
CA GLU A 613 42.12 9.80 19.85
C GLU A 613 40.94 8.84 19.82
N ARG A 614 41.01 7.81 18.99
CA ARG A 614 39.88 6.87 18.83
C ARG A 614 39.80 5.93 20.01
N ASP A 615 38.60 5.82 20.58
CA ASP A 615 38.27 4.84 21.59
C ASP A 615 37.62 3.61 20.92
N PRO A 616 38.32 2.48 20.79
CA PRO A 616 37.75 1.26 20.21
C PRO A 616 36.53 0.72 20.96
N GLN A 617 36.44 1.01 22.27
CA GLN A 617 35.36 0.57 23.14
C GLN A 617 34.23 1.56 23.28
N LEU A 618 34.28 2.69 22.55
CA LEU A 618 33.28 3.76 22.67
C LEU A 618 31.84 3.24 22.56
N PHE A 619 31.56 2.37 21.59
CA PHE A 619 30.23 1.88 21.38
C PHE A 619 29.72 1.01 22.56
N GLU A 620 30.58 0.19 23.15
CA GLU A 620 30.21 -0.62 24.33
C GLU A 620 29.99 0.29 25.56
N LYS A 621 30.80 1.34 25.73
CA LYS A 621 30.59 2.34 26.79
C LYS A 621 29.27 3.07 26.64
N LEU A 622 28.91 3.45 25.40
CA LEU A 622 27.63 4.10 25.12
C LEU A 622 26.43 3.14 25.31
N LYS A 623 26.57 1.86 24.97
CA LYS A 623 25.55 0.85 25.27
C LYS A 623 25.28 0.67 26.76
N ALA A 624 26.27 0.84 27.60
CA ALA A 624 26.08 0.78 29.06
C ALA A 624 25.23 1.95 29.61
N GLU A 625 25.09 3.04 28.83
CA GLU A 625 24.36 4.26 29.23
C GLU A 625 22.98 4.38 28.54
N THR A 626 22.43 3.32 27.94
CA THR A 626 21.20 3.39 27.11
C THR A 626 20.02 4.05 27.80
N SER A 627 19.79 3.81 29.09
CA SER A 627 18.71 4.45 29.87
C SER A 627 18.90 5.95 29.99
N GLY A 628 20.10 6.41 30.28
CA GLY A 628 20.43 7.84 30.31
C GLY A 628 20.35 8.51 28.94
N ILE A 629 20.79 7.80 27.88
CA ILE A 629 20.67 8.27 26.51
C ILE A 629 19.19 8.42 26.13
N LEU A 630 18.34 7.46 26.49
CA LEU A 630 16.89 7.59 26.29
C LEU A 630 16.34 8.84 26.98
N ASN A 631 16.77 9.15 28.20
CA ASN A 631 16.39 10.38 28.92
C ASN A 631 16.82 11.63 28.15
N ARG A 632 18.04 11.68 27.61
CA ARG A 632 18.53 12.80 26.80
C ARG A 632 17.70 12.97 25.53
N LEU A 633 17.38 11.88 24.84
CA LEU A 633 16.52 11.90 23.67
C LEU A 633 15.08 12.34 24.01
N LEU A 634 14.53 11.86 25.12
CA LEU A 634 13.21 12.30 25.61
C LEU A 634 13.20 13.78 25.97
N GLY A 635 14.26 14.27 26.61
CA GLY A 635 14.44 15.71 26.86
C GLY A 635 14.46 16.52 25.57
N GLY A 636 15.19 16.05 24.54
CA GLY A 636 15.19 16.64 23.20
C GLY A 636 13.81 16.60 22.53
N CYS A 637 13.08 15.49 22.67
CA CYS A 637 11.71 15.35 22.17
C CYS A 637 10.76 16.36 22.80
N ILE A 638 10.80 16.53 24.12
CA ILE A 638 9.96 17.49 24.85
C ILE A 638 10.35 18.93 24.47
N ALA A 639 11.64 19.22 24.33
CA ALA A 639 12.12 20.54 23.89
C ALA A 639 11.67 20.86 22.46
N TRP A 640 11.71 19.88 21.55
CA TRP A 640 11.17 20.02 20.20
C TRP A 640 9.65 20.30 20.21
N GLN A 641 8.86 19.58 21.00
CA GLN A 641 7.42 19.81 21.11
C GLN A 641 7.08 21.24 21.58
N LYS A 642 7.94 21.82 22.42
CA LYS A 642 7.73 23.19 22.96
C LYS A 642 8.14 24.28 22.01
N SER A 643 9.23 24.11 21.27
CA SER A 643 9.91 25.19 20.56
C SER A 643 10.27 24.87 19.10
N GLY A 644 9.90 23.69 18.61
CA GLY A 644 10.37 23.21 17.30
C GLY A 644 11.86 22.84 17.31
N LEU A 645 12.41 22.62 16.13
CA LEU A 645 13.81 22.22 15.97
C LEU A 645 14.81 23.34 16.32
N VAL A 646 14.45 24.61 16.12
CA VAL A 646 15.32 25.80 16.33
C VAL A 646 16.65 25.62 15.61
N GLU A 647 16.64 25.80 14.29
CA GLU A 647 17.79 25.57 13.42
C GLU A 647 18.97 26.54 13.74
N PRO A 648 20.15 26.00 14.14
CA PRO A 648 21.31 26.82 14.48
C PRO A 648 21.99 27.38 13.22
N GLU A 649 22.84 28.42 13.40
CA GLU A 649 23.56 29.04 12.29
C GLU A 649 24.44 28.02 11.52
N ALA A 650 25.11 27.12 12.23
CA ALA A 650 25.93 26.08 11.61
C ALA A 650 25.17 25.24 10.59
N VAL A 651 23.88 24.89 10.87
CA VAL A 651 23.03 24.11 9.96
C VAL A 651 22.48 24.98 8.83
N ARG A 652 22.11 26.24 9.12
CA ARG A 652 21.61 27.19 8.11
C ARG A 652 22.69 27.49 7.07
N SER A 653 23.90 27.87 7.53
CA SER A 653 25.03 28.18 6.66
C SER A 653 25.41 26.95 5.83
N ALA A 654 25.64 25.81 6.47
CA ALA A 654 26.00 24.58 5.74
C ALA A 654 24.95 24.16 4.72
N THR A 655 23.66 24.34 5.02
CA THR A 655 22.55 24.07 4.08
C THR A 655 22.51 25.09 2.94
N GLY A 656 22.77 26.37 3.23
CA GLY A 656 22.89 27.44 2.25
C GLY A 656 24.03 27.19 1.27
N ASP A 657 25.22 26.94 1.79
CA ASP A 657 26.43 26.63 0.97
C ASP A 657 26.18 25.39 0.09
N TYR A 658 25.53 24.35 0.65
CA TYR A 658 25.18 23.17 -0.13
C TYR A 658 24.19 23.46 -1.25
N ARG A 659 23.24 24.36 -1.02
CA ARG A 659 22.29 24.80 -2.03
C ARG A 659 22.99 25.57 -3.15
N ASP A 660 23.91 26.47 -2.78
CA ASP A 660 24.67 27.26 -3.74
C ASP A 660 25.63 26.40 -4.55
N ASP A 661 26.32 25.44 -3.92
CA ASP A 661 27.15 24.42 -4.58
C ASP A 661 26.34 23.51 -5.53
N SER A 662 25.06 23.34 -5.27
CA SER A 662 24.14 22.49 -6.08
C SER A 662 23.45 23.25 -7.20
N ASP A 663 23.73 24.56 -7.36
CA ASP A 663 23.14 25.35 -8.44
C ASP A 663 23.78 24.98 -9.79
N PRO A 664 23.00 24.39 -10.72
CA PRO A 664 23.57 23.86 -11.97
C PRO A 664 24.09 24.92 -12.93
N ILE A 665 23.78 26.20 -12.69
CA ILE A 665 24.22 27.32 -13.57
C ILE A 665 25.09 28.35 -12.87
N ALA A 666 25.33 28.23 -11.55
CA ALA A 666 26.07 29.22 -10.77
C ALA A 666 27.49 29.40 -11.32
N ASP A 667 28.20 28.32 -11.56
CA ASP A 667 29.56 28.35 -12.09
C ASP A 667 29.60 28.92 -13.53
N PHE A 668 28.65 28.53 -14.37
CA PHE A 668 28.49 29.13 -15.71
C PHE A 668 28.25 30.62 -15.65
N LEU A 669 27.39 31.09 -14.74
CA LEU A 669 27.14 32.53 -14.57
C LEU A 669 28.38 33.27 -14.10
N ALA A 670 29.12 32.70 -13.14
CA ALA A 670 30.34 33.30 -12.60
C ALA A 670 31.50 33.36 -13.61
N VAL A 671 31.65 32.31 -14.45
CA VAL A 671 32.80 32.16 -15.37
C VAL A 671 32.51 32.72 -16.76
N CYS A 672 31.27 32.62 -17.24
CA CYS A 672 30.92 32.91 -18.64
C CYS A 672 30.02 34.14 -18.82
N CYS A 673 29.53 34.75 -17.74
CA CYS A 673 28.53 35.82 -17.85
C CYS A 673 28.86 37.03 -16.99
N ASP A 674 28.50 38.23 -17.46
CA ASP A 674 28.46 39.45 -16.70
C ASP A 674 27.02 39.89 -16.47
N GLN A 675 26.76 40.44 -15.27
CA GLN A 675 25.49 41.12 -14.96
C GLN A 675 25.57 42.60 -15.37
N VAL A 676 25.01 42.91 -16.53
CA VAL A 676 25.05 44.26 -17.09
C VAL A 676 23.61 44.85 -17.18
N PRO A 677 23.28 45.87 -16.44
CA PRO A 677 21.95 46.50 -16.51
C PRO A 677 21.64 46.93 -17.96
N GLY A 678 20.49 46.53 -18.46
CA GLY A 678 20.04 46.84 -19.81
C GLY A 678 20.59 45.96 -20.95
N ALA A 679 21.56 45.10 -20.66
CA ALA A 679 21.98 44.06 -21.63
C ALA A 679 20.85 43.04 -21.87
N TRP A 680 20.78 42.53 -23.08
CA TRP A 680 19.84 41.47 -23.45
C TRP A 680 20.57 40.38 -24.21
N THR A 681 20.40 39.13 -23.79
CA THR A 681 20.99 37.98 -24.50
C THR A 681 19.91 36.96 -24.81
N ALA A 682 19.94 36.45 -26.07
CA ALA A 682 18.99 35.45 -26.55
C ALA A 682 19.11 34.13 -25.73
N THR A 683 17.97 33.53 -25.39
CA THR A 683 17.94 32.25 -24.61
C THR A 683 18.74 31.15 -25.33
N GLY A 684 18.68 31.06 -26.66
CA GLY A 684 19.44 30.08 -27.43
C GLY A 684 20.95 30.25 -27.33
N THR A 685 21.42 31.52 -27.33
CA THR A 685 22.84 31.88 -27.21
C THR A 685 23.35 31.54 -25.82
N LEU A 686 22.60 31.87 -24.74
CA LEU A 686 22.94 31.50 -23.37
C LEU A 686 22.97 29.99 -23.19
N MET A 687 21.96 29.30 -23.70
CA MET A 687 21.90 27.82 -23.60
C MET A 687 23.06 27.15 -24.34
N GLY A 688 23.43 27.66 -25.53
CA GLY A 688 24.56 27.15 -26.30
C GLY A 688 25.90 27.36 -25.59
N ALA A 689 26.09 28.52 -24.93
CA ALA A 689 27.26 28.79 -24.12
C ALA A 689 27.31 27.87 -22.86
N TYR A 690 26.17 27.70 -22.20
CA TYR A 690 26.04 26.80 -21.04
C TYR A 690 26.39 25.34 -21.40
N VAL A 691 25.88 24.84 -22.55
CA VAL A 691 26.18 23.47 -23.00
C VAL A 691 27.69 23.32 -23.23
N ARG A 692 28.35 24.27 -23.89
CA ARG A 692 29.82 24.23 -24.10
C ARG A 692 30.60 24.29 -22.78
N HIS A 693 30.14 25.12 -21.81
CA HIS A 693 30.74 25.16 -20.47
C HIS A 693 30.66 23.80 -19.78
N CYS A 694 29.48 23.17 -19.77
CA CYS A 694 29.30 21.83 -19.21
C CYS A 694 30.16 20.76 -19.90
N GLU A 695 30.24 20.78 -21.25
CA GLU A 695 31.07 19.86 -22.02
C GLU A 695 32.54 20.02 -21.71
N GLY A 696 33.03 21.27 -21.54
CA GLY A 696 34.38 21.58 -21.13
C GLY A 696 34.71 21.09 -19.71
N GLY A 697 33.73 21.11 -18.80
CA GLY A 697 33.85 20.59 -17.45
C GLY A 697 33.55 19.08 -17.30
N GLY A 698 33.19 18.38 -18.39
CA GLY A 698 32.76 16.97 -18.34
C GLY A 698 31.40 16.73 -17.68
N GLU A 699 30.57 17.77 -17.59
CA GLU A 699 29.26 17.73 -16.97
C GLU A 699 28.12 17.55 -18.00
N ARG A 700 26.99 17.00 -17.55
CA ARG A 700 25.79 16.93 -18.37
C ARG A 700 24.96 18.19 -18.21
N PRO A 701 24.65 18.93 -19.30
CA PRO A 701 23.81 20.12 -19.22
C PRO A 701 22.38 19.77 -18.81
N ILE A 702 21.73 20.68 -18.03
CA ILE A 702 20.31 20.58 -17.72
C ILE A 702 19.45 20.93 -18.93
N GLY A 703 18.19 20.48 -18.92
CA GLY A 703 17.25 20.77 -19.99
C GLY A 703 16.87 22.26 -20.06
N LYS A 704 16.45 22.72 -21.27
CA LYS A 704 16.12 24.13 -21.54
C LYS A 704 15.12 24.73 -20.54
N SER A 705 14.10 24.00 -20.12
CA SER A 705 13.12 24.49 -19.14
C SER A 705 13.79 24.75 -17.78
N GLN A 706 14.60 23.80 -17.30
CA GLN A 706 15.33 23.94 -16.02
C GLN A 706 16.35 25.07 -16.08
N PHE A 707 17.01 25.28 -17.23
CA PHE A 707 17.94 26.40 -17.43
C PHE A 707 17.24 27.74 -17.37
N THR A 708 16.07 27.89 -18.02
CA THR A 708 15.30 29.14 -17.97
C THR A 708 14.74 29.41 -16.57
N ASP A 709 14.29 28.37 -15.86
CA ASP A 709 13.84 28.52 -14.47
C ASP A 709 15.00 28.93 -13.54
N ALA A 710 16.21 28.40 -13.80
CA ALA A 710 17.40 28.78 -13.03
C ALA A 710 17.79 30.23 -13.27
N LEU A 711 17.80 30.73 -14.50
CA LEU A 711 18.04 32.14 -14.82
C LEU A 711 17.04 33.07 -14.09
N GLY A 712 15.74 32.68 -14.08
CA GLY A 712 14.73 33.43 -13.33
C GLY A 712 15.01 33.50 -11.82
N ARG A 713 15.52 32.42 -11.21
CA ARG A 713 15.92 32.41 -9.79
C ARG A 713 17.10 33.30 -9.47
N HIS A 714 18.04 33.45 -10.42
CA HIS A 714 19.14 34.40 -10.32
C HIS A 714 18.74 35.87 -10.55
N GLY A 715 17.43 36.15 -10.67
CA GLY A 715 16.90 37.51 -10.77
C GLY A 715 16.86 38.07 -12.19
N PHE A 716 17.25 37.30 -13.19
CA PHE A 716 17.13 37.73 -14.58
C PHE A 716 15.67 37.68 -15.02
N SER A 717 15.26 38.66 -15.87
CA SER A 717 13.89 38.76 -16.35
C SER A 717 13.78 38.33 -17.82
N PRO A 718 12.81 37.45 -18.17
CA PRO A 718 12.61 37.08 -19.55
C PRO A 718 12.02 38.24 -20.37
N ARG A 719 12.60 38.58 -21.54
CA ARG A 719 12.09 39.59 -22.46
C ARG A 719 12.06 39.07 -23.88
N ARG A 720 11.00 39.40 -24.60
CA ARG A 720 10.86 39.14 -26.03
C ARG A 720 11.16 40.42 -26.83
N THR A 721 12.07 40.34 -27.76
CA THR A 721 12.41 41.40 -28.68
C THR A 721 12.14 40.96 -30.12
N ASN A 722 12.38 41.83 -31.10
CA ASN A 722 12.32 41.49 -32.55
C ASN A 722 13.35 40.39 -32.93
N HIS A 723 14.37 40.18 -32.10
CA HIS A 723 15.40 39.13 -32.29
C HIS A 723 15.06 37.81 -31.56
N GLY A 724 13.87 37.71 -30.94
CA GLY A 724 13.41 36.48 -30.30
C GLY A 724 13.21 36.59 -28.79
N ARG A 725 13.20 35.43 -28.12
CA ARG A 725 13.11 35.34 -26.65
C ARG A 725 14.50 35.36 -26.03
N GLY A 726 14.72 36.19 -25.04
CA GLY A 726 15.99 36.33 -24.33
C GLY A 726 15.79 36.77 -22.86
N TRP A 727 16.87 37.18 -22.26
CA TRP A 727 16.95 37.55 -20.83
C TRP A 727 17.61 38.91 -20.69
N ASP A 728 17.03 39.75 -19.84
CA ASP A 728 17.56 41.07 -19.52
C ASP A 728 18.55 40.98 -18.34
N GLY A 729 19.53 41.87 -18.36
CA GLY A 729 20.50 42.00 -17.30
C GLY A 729 21.71 41.05 -17.37
N ILE A 730 21.81 40.26 -18.45
CA ILE A 730 22.90 39.27 -18.61
C ILE A 730 23.56 39.37 -19.98
N GLN A 731 24.91 39.33 -19.96
CA GLN A 731 25.76 39.32 -21.18
C GLN A 731 26.83 38.23 -21.04
N LEU A 732 27.14 37.52 -22.16
CA LEU A 732 28.22 36.56 -22.20
C LEU A 732 29.58 37.25 -22.22
N LEU A 733 30.53 36.81 -21.39
CA LEU A 733 31.93 37.18 -21.47
C LEU A 733 32.55 36.63 -22.76
N GLY A 734 33.14 37.49 -23.58
CA GLY A 734 33.77 37.08 -24.84
C GLY A 734 32.87 37.07 -26.09
N ALA A 735 31.66 37.61 -26.03
CA ALA A 735 30.85 37.95 -27.20
C ALA A 735 31.22 39.38 -27.67
N ALA A 736 32.41 39.54 -28.26
CA ALA A 736 32.74 40.71 -29.07
C ALA A 736 32.72 40.32 -30.53
#